data_e0912241eb8cbebd7c3005ad17ce2079
#
_entry.id   e0912241eb8cbebd7c3005ad17ce2079
#
_cell.length_a   1.000
_cell.length_b   1.000
_cell.length_c   1.000
_cell.angle_alpha   90.00
_cell.angle_beta   90.00
_cell.angle_gamma   90.00
#
_symmetry.space_group_name_H-M   'P 1'
#
loop_
_entity.id
_entity.type
_entity.pdbx_description
1 polymer ?
#
loop_
_entity_poly.entity_id
_entity_poly.type
_entity_poly.pdbx_seq_one_letter_code
_entity_poly.pdbx_strand_id
1 'polypeptide(L)'
;AWLFLRYGNFWGVFILGGIGLLSNLTFLPPNTAVHLAFYLFTALLLMARVQAIRRKHEWERREVKVDDHLNGLSLTDSLAITVFVIVVAFMLPMAPKLDAANDGYEYMRNPLKTMEDDFNRLFAGLPARRPMGFRIWGNVMALQGSIYPTTTQVLWVDSPAEMYWKARTYSTYNGKGWLSDHTVTEPLGYAPEFTQRGVDPLRIEVSYTVTPLYASKKLFSADQVRFVDRDVMIETQAPPVFTVDLGALKDGGALPDYLADVGDGLRLTLEAHGGLVSDQDLGLSLPPQFRLNEVEREAGLATRIQFIEALPVIPEVLSVSNPKGKFKIGDPYEVTSAISLAGPDELRAASSEYPAWVSERYLQLPQDLPLRVRSLADNVVGSIESPYDKAKAIENYLRGNYPYNLRVEPPAFNKDGVDHFLFTLKEGYSEYFGSSMSVLLRTVGVPARLAVGYTTGDRIGDQDVFAVTDSHSHAWVEVYFPGFGWIPFEPTPGEALPSVYQPGVEPLEVQQGREADIDSLDEECFDGLEDCSNPQETGSTLGFNFEQGDDKSIIGFWPWVVSMLAGLAAVGGTTLLIWRKFLAAPKDPRTAFRRLTTMANLASVGPSEFQTPYQFGNRLQQVLPAHKTPVSIIVGSYVRNRYGNRRTTASERRLLAVAWQRLRLRMLWTVFRRRIR
;
A
#
# COMPACT_ATOMS: atom_id res chain seq x y z
N ALA A 1 -3.17 -30.25 -12.05
CA ALA A 1 -3.46 -31.68 -11.85
C ALA A 1 -2.45 -32.57 -12.58
N TRP A 2 -2.30 -32.48 -13.93
CA TRP A 2 -1.42 -33.36 -14.72
C TRP A 2 0.05 -33.30 -14.24
N LEU A 3 0.63 -32.15 -14.01
CA LEU A 3 2.00 -31.97 -13.46
C LEU A 3 2.19 -32.67 -12.10
N PHE A 4 1.18 -32.61 -11.24
CA PHE A 4 1.22 -33.27 -9.94
C PHE A 4 1.12 -34.80 -10.08
N LEU A 5 0.19 -35.29 -10.89
CA LEU A 5 -0.01 -36.72 -11.11
C LEU A 5 1.17 -37.37 -11.82
N ARG A 6 1.79 -36.68 -12.78
CA ARG A 6 2.91 -37.19 -13.57
C ARG A 6 4.26 -37.14 -12.86
N TYR A 7 4.53 -36.04 -12.17
CA TYR A 7 5.85 -35.75 -11.58
C TYR A 7 5.86 -35.66 -10.06
N GLY A 8 4.70 -35.74 -9.41
CA GLY A 8 4.59 -35.56 -7.96
C GLY A 8 5.07 -34.19 -7.47
N ASN A 9 5.13 -33.19 -8.35
CA ASN A 9 5.65 -31.86 -8.03
C ASN A 9 4.53 -30.97 -7.47
N PHE A 10 4.47 -30.87 -6.14
CA PHE A 10 3.53 -30.00 -5.43
C PHE A 10 3.74 -28.52 -5.77
N TRP A 11 5.00 -28.08 -5.83
CA TRP A 11 5.31 -26.65 -6.02
C TRP A 11 4.85 -26.12 -7.36
N GLY A 12 4.97 -26.90 -8.42
CA GLY A 12 4.48 -26.50 -9.75
C GLY A 12 2.98 -26.22 -9.75
N VAL A 13 2.18 -27.08 -9.08
CA VAL A 13 0.73 -26.87 -8.98
C VAL A 13 0.39 -25.72 -8.07
N PHE A 14 1.09 -25.59 -6.93
CA PHE A 14 0.90 -24.52 -5.97
C PHE A 14 1.21 -23.14 -6.58
N ILE A 15 2.34 -22.99 -7.26
CA ILE A 15 2.74 -21.71 -7.85
C ILE A 15 1.80 -21.32 -9.00
N LEU A 16 1.56 -22.23 -9.94
CA LEU A 16 0.67 -21.94 -11.08
C LEU A 16 -0.77 -21.67 -10.66
N GLY A 17 -1.29 -22.44 -9.71
CA GLY A 17 -2.63 -22.22 -9.16
C GLY A 17 -2.71 -20.91 -8.36
N GLY A 18 -1.67 -20.57 -7.60
CA GLY A 18 -1.54 -19.32 -6.86
C GLY A 18 -1.49 -18.12 -7.79
N ILE A 19 -0.66 -18.14 -8.82
CA ILE A 19 -0.59 -17.08 -9.84
C ILE A 19 -1.96 -16.89 -10.51
N GLY A 20 -2.59 -17.98 -10.95
CA GLY A 20 -3.91 -17.91 -11.59
C GLY A 20 -4.98 -17.36 -10.66
N LEU A 21 -4.97 -17.73 -9.37
CA LEU A 21 -5.91 -17.23 -8.41
C LEU A 21 -5.63 -15.76 -8.06
N LEU A 22 -4.38 -15.38 -7.81
CA LEU A 22 -3.99 -14.00 -7.51
C LEU A 22 -4.29 -13.09 -8.70
N SER A 23 -3.99 -13.52 -9.92
CA SER A 23 -4.36 -12.78 -11.12
C SER A 23 -5.89 -12.57 -11.21
N ASN A 24 -6.66 -13.60 -10.89
CA ASN A 24 -8.13 -13.51 -10.91
C ASN A 24 -8.69 -12.66 -9.77
N LEU A 25 -8.07 -12.71 -8.58
CA LEU A 25 -8.40 -11.86 -7.43
C LEU A 25 -8.23 -10.37 -7.72
N THR A 26 -7.32 -10.01 -8.63
CA THR A 26 -7.11 -8.62 -9.07
C THR A 26 -8.31 -8.08 -9.87
N PHE A 27 -9.12 -8.98 -10.46
CA PHE A 27 -10.24 -8.62 -11.36
C PHE A 27 -11.63 -8.93 -10.80
N LEU A 28 -11.74 -9.61 -9.65
CA LEU A 28 -13.02 -10.04 -9.06
C LEU A 28 -13.43 -9.20 -7.85
N PRO A 29 -14.73 -9.14 -7.51
CA PRO A 29 -15.25 -8.39 -6.37
C PRO A 29 -14.73 -8.92 -5.01
N PRO A 30 -14.86 -8.12 -3.91
CA PRO A 30 -14.17 -8.32 -2.63
C PRO A 30 -14.42 -9.66 -1.90
N ASN A 31 -15.44 -10.41 -2.28
CA ASN A 31 -15.78 -11.71 -1.66
C ASN A 31 -14.80 -12.86 -1.98
N THR A 32 -13.78 -12.60 -2.77
CA THR A 32 -12.81 -13.60 -3.23
C THR A 32 -11.75 -13.98 -2.19
N ALA A 33 -11.65 -13.26 -1.07
CA ALA A 33 -10.77 -13.63 0.05
C ALA A 33 -11.08 -15.06 0.58
N VAL A 34 -12.36 -15.48 0.53
CA VAL A 34 -12.78 -16.83 0.90
C VAL A 34 -12.19 -17.88 -0.04
N HIS A 35 -12.11 -17.59 -1.34
CA HIS A 35 -11.52 -18.49 -2.33
C HIS A 35 -10.01 -18.64 -2.12
N LEU A 36 -9.30 -17.55 -1.79
CA LEU A 36 -7.88 -17.58 -1.44
C LEU A 36 -7.64 -18.41 -0.17
N ALA A 37 -8.45 -18.20 0.86
CA ALA A 37 -8.37 -18.97 2.10
C ALA A 37 -8.60 -20.46 1.86
N PHE A 38 -9.61 -20.81 1.05
CA PHE A 38 -9.90 -22.20 0.68
C PHE A 38 -8.78 -22.82 -0.16
N TYR A 39 -8.21 -22.05 -1.08
CA TYR A 39 -7.04 -22.49 -1.86
C TYR A 39 -5.82 -22.77 -0.96
N LEU A 40 -5.48 -21.84 -0.06
CA LEU A 40 -4.37 -21.99 0.88
C LEU A 40 -4.61 -23.18 1.83
N PHE A 41 -5.84 -23.34 2.32
CA PHE A 41 -6.22 -24.47 3.15
C PHE A 41 -6.01 -25.81 2.45
N THR A 42 -6.54 -25.95 1.24
CA THR A 42 -6.40 -27.17 0.46
C THR A 42 -4.95 -27.42 0.04
N ALA A 43 -4.19 -26.38 -0.29
CA ALA A 43 -2.79 -26.48 -0.65
C ALA A 43 -1.91 -26.91 0.53
N LEU A 44 -2.13 -26.36 1.73
CA LEU A 44 -1.40 -26.75 2.94
C LEU A 44 -1.70 -28.21 3.34
N LEU A 45 -2.96 -28.65 3.25
CA LEU A 45 -3.34 -30.04 3.49
C LEU A 45 -2.70 -30.97 2.46
N LEU A 46 -2.72 -30.61 1.18
CA LEU A 46 -2.09 -31.39 0.12
C LEU A 46 -0.57 -31.50 0.34
N MET A 47 0.09 -30.40 0.68
CA MET A 47 1.52 -30.35 1.02
C MET A 47 1.86 -31.29 2.18
N ALA A 48 1.08 -31.21 3.24
CA ALA A 48 1.27 -32.08 4.40
C ALA A 48 1.08 -33.57 4.03
N ARG A 49 0.10 -33.85 3.20
CA ARG A 49 -0.16 -35.24 2.70
C ARG A 49 0.97 -35.75 1.84
N VAL A 50 1.46 -34.93 0.91
CA VAL A 50 2.59 -35.28 0.03
C VAL A 50 3.85 -35.54 0.83
N GLN A 51 4.14 -34.69 1.83
CA GLN A 51 5.31 -34.90 2.71
C GLN A 51 5.17 -36.17 3.54
N ALA A 52 3.98 -36.47 4.07
CA ALA A 52 3.76 -37.70 4.81
C ALA A 52 3.99 -38.94 3.94
N ILE A 53 3.48 -38.95 2.70
CA ILE A 53 3.69 -40.05 1.76
C ILE A 53 5.17 -40.18 1.39
N ARG A 54 5.88 -39.09 1.10
CA ARG A 54 7.32 -39.10 0.79
C ARG A 54 8.15 -39.65 1.94
N ARG A 55 7.86 -39.19 3.17
CA ARG A 55 8.53 -39.72 4.37
C ARG A 55 8.25 -41.20 4.61
N LYS A 56 7.00 -41.65 4.36
CA LYS A 56 6.66 -43.07 4.44
C LYS A 56 7.50 -43.91 3.49
N HIS A 57 7.60 -43.50 2.20
CA HIS A 57 8.41 -44.19 1.22
C HIS A 57 9.92 -44.20 1.56
N GLU A 58 10.40 -43.08 2.14
CA GLU A 58 11.80 -43.03 2.57
C GLU A 58 12.08 -43.94 3.77
N TRP A 59 11.16 -44.08 4.70
CA TRP A 59 11.24 -44.99 5.83
C TRP A 59 11.16 -46.45 5.36
N GLU A 60 10.27 -46.76 4.43
CA GLU A 60 10.17 -48.10 3.79
C GLU A 60 11.48 -48.47 3.06
N ARG A 61 12.10 -47.51 2.37
CA ARG A 61 13.42 -47.72 1.72
C ARG A 61 14.55 -47.95 2.70
N ARG A 62 14.45 -47.41 3.90
CA ARG A 62 15.43 -47.53 4.98
C ARG A 62 15.10 -48.69 5.92
N GLU A 63 14.13 -49.53 5.55
CA GLU A 63 13.65 -50.69 6.34
C GLU A 63 13.22 -50.36 7.78
N VAL A 64 12.84 -49.07 8.02
CA VAL A 64 12.34 -48.59 9.32
C VAL A 64 10.89 -49.06 9.47
N LYS A 65 10.60 -49.96 10.42
CA LYS A 65 9.24 -50.37 10.76
C LYS A 65 8.48 -49.19 11.42
N VAL A 66 7.57 -48.61 10.67
CA VAL A 66 6.73 -47.47 11.11
C VAL A 66 5.37 -47.97 11.49
N ASP A 67 4.86 -47.57 12.64
CA ASP A 67 3.52 -47.91 13.13
C ASP A 67 2.45 -47.17 12.28
N ASP A 68 1.42 -47.89 11.83
CA ASP A 68 0.33 -47.35 10.97
C ASP A 68 -0.42 -46.17 11.60
N HIS A 69 -0.30 -45.99 12.90
CA HIS A 69 -0.92 -44.85 13.61
C HIS A 69 -0.24 -43.50 13.35
N LEU A 70 0.97 -43.44 12.84
CA LEU A 70 1.69 -42.20 12.53
C LEU A 70 1.04 -41.41 11.38
N ASN A 71 0.40 -42.11 10.44
CA ASN A 71 -0.32 -41.47 9.34
C ASN A 71 -1.53 -40.65 9.82
N GLY A 72 -2.28 -41.15 10.79
CA GLY A 72 -3.40 -40.42 11.39
C GLY A 72 -2.98 -39.24 12.26
N LEU A 73 -1.86 -39.35 12.94
CA LEU A 73 -1.29 -38.29 13.78
C LEU A 73 -0.79 -37.11 12.94
N SER A 74 -0.11 -37.38 11.84
CA SER A 74 0.41 -36.34 10.96
C SER A 74 -0.69 -35.53 10.26
N LEU A 75 -1.83 -36.15 9.98
CA LEU A 75 -2.97 -35.50 9.36
C LEU A 75 -3.70 -34.57 10.33
N THR A 76 -3.92 -34.98 11.58
CA THR A 76 -4.56 -34.15 12.60
C THR A 76 -3.68 -32.99 13.01
N ASP A 77 -2.36 -33.20 13.12
CA ASP A 77 -1.43 -32.13 13.47
C ASP A 77 -1.29 -31.12 12.31
N SER A 78 -1.27 -31.61 11.07
CA SER A 78 -1.25 -30.74 9.88
C SER A 78 -2.55 -29.94 9.73
N LEU A 79 -3.71 -30.54 10.02
CA LEU A 79 -4.97 -29.83 10.01
C LEU A 79 -5.00 -28.73 11.07
N ALA A 80 -4.55 -29.03 12.30
CA ALA A 80 -4.50 -28.07 13.39
C ALA A 80 -3.57 -26.88 13.05
N ILE A 81 -2.39 -27.17 12.49
CA ILE A 81 -1.44 -26.12 12.06
C ILE A 81 -2.03 -25.30 10.92
N THR A 82 -2.67 -25.94 9.92
CA THR A 82 -3.30 -25.25 8.80
C THR A 82 -4.41 -24.31 9.26
N VAL A 83 -5.30 -24.78 10.14
CA VAL A 83 -6.36 -23.95 10.73
C VAL A 83 -5.76 -22.80 11.54
N PHE A 84 -4.72 -23.06 12.33
CA PHE A 84 -4.04 -22.03 13.10
C PHE A 84 -3.43 -20.94 12.18
N VAL A 85 -2.71 -21.33 11.12
CA VAL A 85 -2.11 -20.39 10.15
C VAL A 85 -3.19 -19.54 9.46
N ILE A 86 -4.30 -20.15 9.07
CA ILE A 86 -5.41 -19.42 8.45
C ILE A 86 -6.05 -18.43 9.42
N VAL A 87 -6.30 -18.84 10.66
CA VAL A 87 -6.86 -17.95 11.70
C VAL A 87 -5.92 -16.78 11.94
N VAL A 88 -4.61 -17.02 12.05
CA VAL A 88 -3.61 -15.95 12.19
C VAL A 88 -3.61 -15.04 10.96
N ALA A 89 -3.66 -15.60 9.75
CA ALA A 89 -3.69 -14.81 8.51
C ALA A 89 -4.96 -13.94 8.39
N PHE A 90 -6.10 -14.41 8.91
CA PHE A 90 -7.34 -13.60 8.98
C PHE A 90 -7.30 -12.56 10.11
N MET A 91 -6.49 -12.77 11.15
CA MET A 91 -6.29 -11.80 12.22
C MET A 91 -5.32 -10.68 11.83
N LEU A 92 -4.36 -10.93 10.93
CA LEU A 92 -3.38 -9.96 10.48
C LEU A 92 -3.97 -8.63 9.92
N PRO A 93 -5.04 -8.64 9.08
CA PRO A 93 -5.67 -7.41 8.61
C PRO A 93 -6.37 -6.59 9.71
N MET A 94 -6.56 -7.19 10.90
CA MET A 94 -7.17 -6.51 12.06
C MET A 94 -6.13 -5.89 12.98
N ALA A 95 -4.86 -6.28 12.84
CA ALA A 95 -3.77 -5.76 13.65
C ALA A 95 -3.67 -4.22 13.63
N PRO A 96 -3.83 -3.53 12.48
CA PRO A 96 -3.82 -2.07 12.42
C PRO A 96 -5.00 -1.40 13.15
N LYS A 97 -6.05 -2.14 13.49
CA LYS A 97 -7.22 -1.63 14.23
C LYS A 97 -7.04 -1.73 15.75
N LEU A 98 -6.01 -2.44 16.20
CA LEU A 98 -5.65 -2.59 17.60
C LEU A 98 -4.39 -1.78 17.85
N ASP A 99 -4.48 -0.68 18.60
CA ASP A 99 -3.35 0.23 18.88
C ASP A 99 -2.10 -0.51 19.37
N ALA A 100 -2.28 -1.53 20.23
CA ALA A 100 -1.18 -2.35 20.75
C ALA A 100 -0.52 -3.29 19.71
N ALA A 101 -1.19 -3.58 18.60
CA ALA A 101 -0.68 -4.47 17.55
C ALA A 101 -0.16 -3.68 16.33
N ASN A 102 -0.54 -2.41 16.22
CA ASN A 102 -0.18 -1.56 15.08
C ASN A 102 1.33 -1.35 14.97
N ASP A 103 2.01 -1.09 16.09
CA ASP A 103 3.47 -0.86 16.11
C ASP A 103 4.25 -2.10 15.68
N GLY A 104 3.81 -3.28 16.14
CA GLY A 104 4.37 -4.55 15.69
C GLY A 104 4.12 -4.87 14.22
N TYR A 105 2.93 -4.51 13.72
CA TYR A 105 2.57 -4.66 12.32
C TYR A 105 3.38 -3.73 11.42
N GLU A 106 3.49 -2.45 11.76
CA GLU A 106 4.32 -1.48 11.03
C GLU A 106 5.79 -1.86 11.04
N TYR A 107 6.33 -2.34 12.16
CA TYR A 107 7.71 -2.83 12.25
C TYR A 107 7.97 -4.01 11.30
N MET A 108 7.05 -4.96 11.21
CA MET A 108 7.18 -6.10 10.27
C MET A 108 6.96 -5.69 8.81
N ARG A 109 6.16 -4.67 8.55
CA ARG A 109 5.84 -4.19 7.20
C ARG A 109 6.92 -3.27 6.63
N ASN A 110 7.62 -2.51 7.48
CA ASN A 110 8.61 -1.52 7.03
C ASN A 110 9.66 -2.07 6.04
N PRO A 111 10.31 -3.22 6.27
CA PRO A 111 11.25 -3.78 5.31
C PRO A 111 10.60 -4.26 4.00
N LEU A 112 9.27 -4.46 3.99
CA LEU A 112 8.51 -4.89 2.81
C LEU A 112 7.94 -3.72 2.00
N LYS A 113 7.94 -2.51 2.55
CA LYS A 113 7.41 -1.30 1.86
C LYS A 113 8.17 -1.01 0.57
N THR A 114 9.49 -1.10 0.60
CA THR A 114 10.31 -0.89 -0.62
C THR A 114 9.98 -1.92 -1.69
N MET A 115 9.79 -3.19 -1.31
CA MET A 115 9.37 -4.24 -2.25
C MET A 115 7.93 -4.02 -2.76
N GLU A 116 7.03 -3.53 -1.90
CA GLU A 116 5.65 -3.19 -2.27
C GLU A 116 5.64 -2.01 -3.26
N ASP A 117 6.44 -0.99 -3.02
CA ASP A 117 6.59 0.15 -3.92
C ASP A 117 7.22 -0.25 -5.26
N ASP A 118 8.26 -1.07 -5.26
CA ASP A 118 8.87 -1.59 -6.49
C ASP A 118 7.90 -2.50 -7.26
N PHE A 119 7.13 -3.33 -6.55
CA PHE A 119 6.08 -4.14 -7.15
C PHE A 119 4.98 -3.25 -7.76
N ASN A 120 4.52 -2.24 -7.04
CA ASN A 120 3.53 -1.29 -7.54
C ASN A 120 4.04 -0.51 -8.77
N ARG A 121 5.33 -0.14 -8.79
CA ARG A 121 5.97 0.48 -9.96
C ARG A 121 5.98 -0.44 -11.18
N LEU A 122 6.33 -1.71 -11.00
CA LEU A 122 6.35 -2.70 -12.10
C LEU A 122 4.95 -2.95 -12.68
N PHE A 123 3.91 -2.88 -11.86
CA PHE A 123 2.53 -3.19 -12.25
C PHE A 123 1.62 -1.97 -12.39
N ALA A 124 2.17 -0.75 -12.26
CA ALA A 124 1.41 0.51 -12.40
C ALA A 124 0.66 0.67 -13.72
N GLY A 125 1.14 0.01 -14.77
CA GLY A 125 0.51 0.02 -16.10
C GLY A 125 -0.51 -1.09 -16.34
N LEU A 126 -0.82 -1.95 -15.35
CA LEU A 126 -1.85 -2.97 -15.54
C LEU A 126 -3.23 -2.39 -15.22
N PRO A 127 -4.21 -2.54 -16.12
CA PRO A 127 -5.55 -2.01 -15.92
C PRO A 127 -6.20 -2.70 -14.71
N ALA A 128 -6.41 -1.95 -13.63
CA ALA A 128 -7.16 -2.43 -12.48
C ALA A 128 -8.66 -2.27 -12.77
N ARG A 129 -9.37 -3.36 -12.98
CA ARG A 129 -10.82 -3.37 -13.21
C ARG A 129 -11.65 -3.32 -11.91
N ARG A 130 -11.08 -2.89 -10.79
CA ARG A 130 -11.85 -2.72 -9.55
C ARG A 130 -12.43 -1.32 -9.50
N PRO A 131 -13.73 -1.16 -9.27
CA PRO A 131 -14.25 0.08 -8.74
C PRO A 131 -13.64 0.25 -7.34
N MET A 132 -12.70 1.17 -7.19
CA MET A 132 -12.18 1.54 -5.88
C MET A 132 -13.13 2.56 -5.28
N GLY A 133 -13.84 2.18 -4.21
CA GLY A 133 -14.79 3.06 -3.53
C GLY A 133 -14.15 4.28 -2.87
N PHE A 134 -12.83 4.29 -2.65
CA PHE A 134 -12.06 5.44 -2.23
C PHE A 134 -10.72 5.43 -2.97
N ARG A 135 -10.30 6.58 -3.48
CA ARG A 135 -8.99 6.70 -4.10
C ARG A 135 -7.88 6.68 -3.05
N ILE A 136 -6.94 5.77 -3.20
CA ILE A 136 -5.73 5.74 -2.41
C ILE A 136 -4.63 6.41 -3.23
N TRP A 137 -4.29 7.65 -2.88
CA TRP A 137 -3.17 8.36 -3.51
C TRP A 137 -1.84 7.88 -2.93
N GLY A 138 -1.34 6.77 -3.50
CA GLY A 138 -0.03 6.20 -3.20
C GLY A 138 1.10 6.90 -3.95
N ASN A 139 2.30 6.28 -3.96
CA ASN A 139 3.47 6.81 -4.68
C ASN A 139 3.35 6.65 -6.20
N VAL A 140 2.35 5.93 -6.67
CA VAL A 140 2.11 5.63 -8.08
C VAL A 140 0.67 5.95 -8.44
N MET A 141 0.45 6.68 -9.51
CA MET A 141 -0.85 6.93 -10.13
C MET A 141 -0.80 6.47 -11.59
N ALA A 142 -1.41 5.34 -11.89
CA ALA A 142 -1.53 4.84 -13.24
C ALA A 142 -2.73 5.45 -13.96
N LEU A 143 -2.59 5.72 -15.26
CA LEU A 143 -3.72 6.03 -16.13
C LEU A 143 -4.53 4.76 -16.35
N GLN A 144 -5.75 4.73 -15.83
CA GLN A 144 -6.60 3.54 -15.74
C GLN A 144 -7.77 3.62 -16.73
N GLY A 145 -8.53 2.54 -16.84
CA GLY A 145 -9.80 2.54 -17.57
C GLY A 145 -10.94 3.21 -16.77
N SER A 146 -12.15 2.76 -17.01
CA SER A 146 -13.35 3.30 -16.38
C SER A 146 -13.27 3.38 -14.86
N ILE A 147 -13.70 4.50 -14.29
CA ILE A 147 -13.82 4.73 -12.86
C ILE A 147 -15.29 4.90 -12.46
N TYR A 148 -15.59 4.53 -11.22
CA TYR A 148 -16.95 4.54 -10.67
C TYR A 148 -16.93 5.25 -9.30
N PRO A 149 -16.82 6.58 -9.27
CA PRO A 149 -16.87 7.31 -8.01
C PRO A 149 -18.26 7.19 -7.37
N THR A 150 -18.28 7.26 -6.06
CA THR A 150 -19.51 7.15 -5.26
C THR A 150 -19.90 8.51 -4.67
N THR A 151 -21.14 8.64 -4.24
CA THR A 151 -21.62 9.83 -3.50
C THR A 151 -21.32 9.75 -1.99
N THR A 152 -20.51 8.80 -1.56
CA THR A 152 -20.13 8.66 -0.15
C THR A 152 -19.31 9.86 0.29
N GLN A 153 -19.72 10.50 1.37
CA GLN A 153 -18.99 11.61 1.98
C GLN A 153 -17.63 11.16 2.52
N VAL A 154 -16.59 11.91 2.20
CA VAL A 154 -15.21 11.60 2.58
C VAL A 154 -14.61 12.63 3.52
N LEU A 155 -14.97 13.91 3.38
CA LEU A 155 -14.51 15.00 4.23
C LEU A 155 -15.66 15.96 4.48
N TRP A 156 -15.64 16.62 5.63
CA TRP A 156 -16.24 17.91 5.83
C TRP A 156 -15.14 18.94 6.02
N VAL A 157 -15.27 20.07 5.37
CA VAL A 157 -14.28 21.13 5.48
C VAL A 157 -14.99 22.42 5.83
N ASP A 158 -14.63 22.98 7.00
CA ASP A 158 -15.05 24.31 7.46
C ASP A 158 -13.99 25.30 7.01
N SER A 159 -14.29 26.11 5.99
CA SER A 159 -13.31 26.96 5.32
C SER A 159 -13.95 28.27 4.85
N PRO A 160 -13.33 29.43 5.11
CA PRO A 160 -13.82 30.72 4.67
C PRO A 160 -13.73 30.93 3.15
N ALA A 161 -13.12 29.97 2.43
CA ALA A 161 -12.91 30.08 0.99
C ALA A 161 -13.11 28.72 0.30
N GLU A 162 -13.56 28.77 -0.94
CA GLU A 162 -13.57 27.63 -1.84
C GLU A 162 -12.16 27.29 -2.26
N MET A 163 -11.73 26.03 -2.09
CA MET A 163 -10.38 25.57 -2.41
C MET A 163 -10.41 24.12 -2.85
N TYR A 164 -9.38 23.69 -3.56
CA TYR A 164 -9.14 22.28 -3.83
C TYR A 164 -8.35 21.64 -2.69
N TRP A 165 -8.75 20.44 -2.26
CA TRP A 165 -8.18 19.72 -1.13
C TRP A 165 -7.15 18.71 -1.62
N LYS A 166 -5.90 19.14 -1.66
CA LYS A 166 -4.77 18.37 -2.17
C LYS A 166 -4.38 17.25 -1.22
N ALA A 167 -4.25 16.05 -1.75
CA ALA A 167 -3.73 14.88 -1.04
C ALA A 167 -2.24 14.67 -1.36
N ARG A 168 -1.84 14.90 -2.63
CA ARG A 168 -0.50 14.61 -3.10
C ARG A 168 -0.20 15.30 -4.43
N THR A 169 1.12 15.45 -4.71
CA THR A 169 1.63 15.78 -6.05
C THR A 169 2.57 14.69 -6.57
N TYR A 170 2.71 14.62 -7.90
CA TYR A 170 3.58 13.68 -8.59
C TYR A 170 4.54 14.42 -9.51
N SER A 171 5.82 13.99 -9.52
CA SER A 171 6.88 14.65 -10.26
C SER A 171 7.25 13.94 -11.57
N THR A 172 7.24 12.62 -11.60
CA THR A 172 7.83 11.84 -12.70
C THR A 172 6.75 11.18 -13.55
N TYR A 173 6.75 11.46 -14.85
CA TYR A 173 5.89 10.78 -15.83
C TYR A 173 6.68 9.65 -16.52
N ASN A 174 6.11 8.44 -16.58
CA ASN A 174 6.76 7.25 -17.15
C ASN A 174 6.08 6.68 -18.40
N GLY A 175 5.21 7.43 -19.05
CA GLY A 175 4.42 6.97 -20.19
C GLY A 175 3.16 6.18 -19.84
N LYS A 176 3.03 5.66 -18.62
CA LYS A 176 1.87 4.87 -18.18
C LYS A 176 1.12 5.52 -17.02
N GLY A 177 1.72 6.53 -16.44
CA GLY A 177 1.20 7.27 -15.30
C GLY A 177 2.29 8.07 -14.61
N TRP A 178 2.07 8.37 -13.35
CA TRP A 178 2.89 9.27 -12.56
C TRP A 178 3.47 8.57 -11.34
N LEU A 179 4.68 8.98 -10.96
CA LEU A 179 5.43 8.48 -9.82
C LEU A 179 5.87 9.65 -8.94
N SER A 180 5.98 9.37 -7.63
CA SER A 180 6.76 10.21 -6.71
C SER A 180 8.04 9.45 -6.39
N ASP A 181 9.11 9.76 -7.14
CA ASP A 181 10.43 9.15 -6.98
C ASP A 181 11.31 9.98 -6.05
N HIS A 182 12.33 9.34 -5.47
CA HIS A 182 13.35 10.00 -4.65
C HIS A 182 12.76 10.87 -3.53
N THR A 183 11.74 10.36 -2.83
CA THR A 183 11.10 11.06 -1.74
C THR A 183 11.69 10.64 -0.40
N VAL A 184 11.76 11.60 0.53
CA VAL A 184 12.13 11.40 1.92
C VAL A 184 10.89 11.67 2.77
N THR A 185 10.63 10.83 3.77
CA THR A 185 9.52 11.03 4.72
C THR A 185 10.10 11.30 6.09
N GLU A 186 9.84 12.48 6.62
CA GLU A 186 10.38 12.94 7.91
C GLU A 186 9.25 13.34 8.86
N PRO A 187 9.41 13.09 10.18
CA PRO A 187 8.47 13.59 11.16
C PRO A 187 8.65 15.09 11.31
N LEU A 188 7.53 15.80 11.31
CA LEU A 188 7.47 17.18 11.72
C LEU A 188 6.82 17.25 13.11
N GLY A 189 7.47 17.86 14.09
CA GLY A 189 7.01 17.90 15.47
C GLY A 189 5.65 18.61 15.64
N TYR A 190 5.11 18.60 16.85
CA TYR A 190 3.84 19.26 17.17
C TYR A 190 3.89 20.76 16.86
N ALA A 191 2.79 21.29 16.31
CA ALA A 191 2.68 22.65 15.79
C ALA A 191 3.78 23.01 14.75
N PRO A 192 3.92 22.21 13.71
CA PRO A 192 4.93 22.45 12.71
C PRO A 192 4.58 23.68 11.90
N GLU A 193 5.35 24.73 12.08
CA GLU A 193 5.30 25.89 11.21
C GLU A 193 6.18 25.61 9.98
N PHE A 194 5.54 25.51 8.83
CA PHE A 194 6.23 25.47 7.55
C PHE A 194 6.66 26.90 7.20
N THR A 195 7.62 27.46 7.93
CA THR A 195 8.11 28.80 7.69
C THR A 195 9.06 28.85 6.52
N GLN A 196 8.58 29.30 5.37
CA GLN A 196 9.48 29.76 4.30
C GLN A 196 10.12 31.10 4.73
N ARG A 197 11.44 31.13 4.79
CA ARG A 197 12.17 32.39 4.73
C ARG A 197 12.19 32.85 3.27
N GLY A 198 11.23 33.62 2.92
CA GLY A 198 11.00 34.17 1.58
C GLY A 198 9.51 34.21 1.40
N VAL A 199 8.92 35.31 1.72
CA VAL A 199 7.50 35.57 1.45
C VAL A 199 7.40 35.51 -0.05
N ASP A 200 6.79 34.43 -0.59
CA ASP A 200 6.32 34.48 -1.96
C ASP A 200 5.40 35.71 -2.03
N PRO A 201 5.73 36.72 -2.80
CA PRO A 201 4.87 37.88 -2.90
C PRO A 201 3.49 37.41 -3.38
N LEU A 202 2.44 38.05 -2.91
CA LEU A 202 1.07 37.73 -3.30
C LEU A 202 0.57 36.35 -2.82
N ARG A 203 0.91 35.94 -1.58
CA ARG A 203 0.23 34.83 -0.89
C ARG A 203 -0.40 35.31 0.40
N ILE A 204 -1.57 34.74 0.72
CA ILE A 204 -2.26 34.96 1.98
C ILE A 204 -2.40 33.64 2.73
N GLU A 205 -2.43 33.71 4.04
CA GLU A 205 -2.69 32.56 4.89
C GLU A 205 -4.17 32.42 5.15
N VAL A 206 -4.69 31.22 4.94
CA VAL A 206 -6.07 30.84 5.19
C VAL A 206 -6.09 29.63 6.10
N SER A 207 -6.79 29.74 7.24
CA SER A 207 -7.01 28.64 8.17
C SER A 207 -8.38 28.03 7.96
N TYR A 208 -8.44 26.70 8.03
CA TYR A 208 -9.65 25.91 7.86
C TYR A 208 -9.55 24.61 8.65
N THR A 209 -10.69 23.98 8.93
CA THR A 209 -10.79 22.73 9.68
C THR A 209 -11.26 21.61 8.77
N VAL A 210 -10.55 20.49 8.76
CA VAL A 210 -10.89 19.29 7.96
C VAL A 210 -11.31 18.16 8.90
N THR A 211 -12.52 17.63 8.70
CA THR A 211 -13.04 16.47 9.43
C THR A 211 -13.07 15.26 8.48
N PRO A 212 -12.17 14.28 8.65
CA PRO A 212 -12.17 13.09 7.82
C PRO A 212 -13.34 12.16 8.18
N LEU A 213 -14.12 11.75 7.18
CA LEU A 213 -15.23 10.81 7.32
C LEU A 213 -14.85 9.38 6.96
N TYR A 214 -13.61 9.13 6.54
CA TYR A 214 -13.04 7.82 6.33
C TYR A 214 -11.62 7.72 6.91
N ALA A 215 -11.15 6.51 7.15
CA ALA A 215 -9.84 6.29 7.76
C ALA A 215 -8.70 6.50 6.73
N SER A 216 -8.29 7.73 6.51
CA SER A 216 -7.17 8.12 5.64
C SER A 216 -5.85 8.20 6.42
N LYS A 217 -4.74 7.84 5.77
CA LYS A 217 -3.40 8.14 6.27
C LYS A 217 -2.94 9.54 5.82
N LYS A 218 -3.46 10.02 4.69
CA LYS A 218 -3.13 11.33 4.12
C LYS A 218 -3.96 12.43 4.76
N LEU A 219 -3.33 13.56 4.97
CA LEU A 219 -3.94 14.82 5.31
C LEU A 219 -4.29 15.55 4.02
N PHE A 220 -5.45 16.20 4.00
CA PHE A 220 -5.90 17.00 2.88
C PHE A 220 -5.69 18.49 3.21
N SER A 221 -5.10 19.22 2.28
CA SER A 221 -4.78 20.61 2.46
C SER A 221 -4.95 21.39 1.18
N ALA A 222 -5.19 22.68 1.28
CA ALA A 222 -5.12 23.56 0.11
C ALA A 222 -3.65 23.92 -0.19
N ASP A 223 -3.37 24.31 -1.40
CA ASP A 223 -2.12 24.88 -1.95
C ASP A 223 -0.84 24.53 -1.14
N GLN A 224 -0.21 25.50 -0.45
CA GLN A 224 0.99 25.30 0.37
C GLN A 224 0.66 25.27 1.85
N VAL A 225 0.83 24.11 2.50
CA VAL A 225 0.65 23.99 3.95
C VAL A 225 1.68 24.84 4.69
N ARG A 226 1.21 25.60 5.70
CA ARG A 226 2.04 26.42 6.60
C ARG A 226 2.01 25.91 8.03
N PHE A 227 0.88 25.41 8.45
CA PHE A 227 0.68 24.94 9.82
C PHE A 227 -0.32 23.78 9.86
N VAL A 228 -0.12 22.87 10.80
CA VAL A 228 -1.07 21.81 11.17
C VAL A 228 -1.10 21.70 12.69
N ASP A 229 -2.26 21.59 13.30
CA ASP A 229 -2.48 21.57 14.76
C ASP A 229 -1.95 20.32 15.47
N ARG A 230 -1.26 19.43 14.79
CA ARG A 230 -0.78 18.15 15.34
C ARG A 230 0.50 17.66 14.69
N ASP A 231 1.14 16.64 15.32
CA ASP A 231 2.29 15.95 14.74
C ASP A 231 1.93 15.32 13.39
N VAL A 232 2.76 15.56 12.37
CA VAL A 232 2.59 15.02 11.03
C VAL A 232 3.90 14.48 10.48
N MET A 233 3.79 13.59 9.49
CA MET A 233 4.89 13.20 8.62
C MET A 233 4.77 13.97 7.32
N ILE A 234 5.82 14.64 6.93
CA ILE A 234 5.93 15.26 5.61
C ILE A 234 6.70 14.36 4.66
N GLU A 235 6.22 14.27 3.45
CA GLU A 235 6.93 13.64 2.34
C GLU A 235 7.45 14.76 1.46
N THR A 236 8.76 14.83 1.34
CA THR A 236 9.47 15.84 0.56
C THR A 236 10.26 15.18 -0.54
N GLN A 237 10.63 15.95 -1.52
CA GLN A 237 11.51 15.50 -2.57
C GLN A 237 12.96 15.59 -2.08
N ALA A 238 13.74 14.53 -2.24
CA ALA A 238 15.18 14.60 -2.04
C ALA A 238 15.80 15.59 -3.03
N PRO A 239 16.81 16.39 -2.65
CA PRO A 239 17.49 17.27 -3.60
C PRO A 239 18.03 16.46 -4.77
N PRO A 240 17.89 16.94 -6.01
CA PRO A 240 18.47 16.26 -7.17
C PRO A 240 19.99 16.23 -7.04
N VAL A 241 20.56 15.07 -7.34
CA VAL A 241 22.01 14.91 -7.43
C VAL A 241 22.41 15.03 -8.90
N PHE A 242 23.13 16.08 -9.22
CA PHE A 242 23.67 16.29 -10.54
C PHE A 242 25.03 15.60 -10.65
N THR A 243 25.23 14.87 -11.73
CA THR A 243 26.49 14.16 -11.98
C THR A 243 27.09 14.66 -13.27
N VAL A 244 28.35 15.12 -13.22
CA VAL A 244 29.08 15.62 -14.36
C VAL A 244 30.36 14.81 -14.56
N ASP A 245 30.54 14.29 -15.76
CA ASP A 245 31.80 13.67 -16.21
C ASP A 245 32.75 14.78 -16.64
N LEU A 246 33.85 14.94 -15.89
CA LEU A 246 34.83 16.01 -16.13
C LEU A 246 35.67 15.79 -17.41
N GLY A 247 35.83 14.52 -17.82
CA GLY A 247 36.49 14.17 -19.06
C GLY A 247 35.66 14.64 -20.27
N ALA A 248 34.39 14.25 -20.29
CA ALA A 248 33.45 14.65 -21.32
C ALA A 248 33.29 16.17 -21.39
N LEU A 249 33.23 16.85 -20.23
CA LEU A 249 33.13 18.30 -20.14
C LEU A 249 34.38 19.01 -20.73
N LYS A 250 35.59 18.47 -20.46
CA LYS A 250 36.86 18.96 -20.99
C LYS A 250 36.94 18.81 -22.51
N ASP A 251 36.39 17.72 -23.04
CA ASP A 251 36.37 17.41 -24.47
C ASP A 251 35.29 18.19 -25.23
N GLY A 252 34.69 19.19 -24.62
CA GLY A 252 33.68 20.06 -25.23
C GLY A 252 32.23 19.61 -25.08
N GLY A 253 31.97 18.64 -24.22
CA GLY A 253 30.61 18.24 -23.88
C GLY A 253 29.82 19.40 -23.30
N ALA A 254 28.58 19.62 -23.75
CA ALA A 254 27.69 20.65 -23.21
C ALA A 254 26.84 20.08 -22.07
N LEU A 255 26.65 20.87 -21.01
CA LEU A 255 25.64 20.61 -20.01
C LEU A 255 24.29 21.20 -20.43
N PRO A 256 23.16 20.75 -19.86
CA PRO A 256 21.88 21.40 -20.07
C PRO A 256 21.93 22.90 -19.74
N ASP A 257 21.09 23.71 -20.39
CA ASP A 257 21.10 25.17 -20.26
C ASP A 257 21.01 25.64 -18.81
N TYR A 258 20.21 24.96 -17.95
CA TYR A 258 20.07 25.28 -16.53
C TYR A 258 21.32 24.95 -15.67
N LEU A 259 22.33 24.30 -16.24
CA LEU A 259 23.65 24.02 -15.64
C LEU A 259 24.80 24.68 -16.42
N ALA A 260 24.53 25.58 -17.33
CA ALA A 260 25.57 26.21 -18.17
C ALA A 260 26.65 26.89 -17.31
N ASP A 261 26.24 27.66 -16.29
CA ASP A 261 27.18 28.36 -15.38
C ASP A 261 28.06 27.37 -14.59
N VAL A 262 27.51 26.20 -14.21
CA VAL A 262 28.30 25.12 -13.60
C VAL A 262 29.33 24.59 -14.55
N GLY A 263 28.95 24.36 -15.80
CA GLY A 263 29.84 23.88 -16.84
C GLY A 263 31.01 24.85 -17.10
N ASP A 264 30.73 26.13 -17.16
CA ASP A 264 31.73 27.17 -17.37
C ASP A 264 32.71 27.30 -16.20
N GLY A 265 32.19 27.31 -14.97
CA GLY A 265 33.01 27.32 -13.73
C GLY A 265 33.95 26.12 -13.65
N LEU A 266 33.43 24.91 -13.92
CA LEU A 266 34.22 23.70 -13.92
C LEU A 266 35.26 23.65 -15.00
N ARG A 267 34.97 24.11 -16.25
CA ARG A 267 35.95 24.18 -17.34
C ARG A 267 37.12 25.08 -16.99
N LEU A 268 36.86 26.29 -16.51
CA LEU A 268 37.89 27.23 -16.06
C LEU A 268 38.78 26.62 -14.99
N THR A 269 38.23 25.92 -14.05
CA THR A 269 39.00 25.26 -12.96
C THR A 269 39.83 24.08 -13.47
N LEU A 270 39.29 23.27 -14.38
CA LEU A 270 40.02 22.19 -15.04
C LEU A 270 41.16 22.68 -15.94
N GLU A 271 40.98 23.80 -16.64
CA GLU A 271 42.02 24.45 -17.45
C GLU A 271 43.17 24.98 -16.57
N ALA A 272 42.83 25.57 -15.40
CA ALA A 272 43.82 26.12 -14.48
C ALA A 272 44.66 25.07 -13.76
N HIS A 273 44.06 23.95 -13.34
CA HIS A 273 44.70 22.96 -12.48
C HIS A 273 44.86 21.58 -13.14
N GLY A 274 44.32 21.36 -14.33
CA GLY A 274 44.22 20.04 -14.92
C GLY A 274 43.33 19.10 -14.14
N GLY A 275 43.56 17.79 -14.26
CA GLY A 275 42.77 16.80 -13.52
C GLY A 275 43.15 16.62 -12.02
N LEU A 276 44.21 17.28 -11.55
CA LEU A 276 44.70 17.22 -10.16
C LEU A 276 44.04 18.31 -9.28
N VAL A 277 42.79 18.60 -9.51
CA VAL A 277 42.02 19.63 -8.80
C VAL A 277 41.63 19.11 -7.40
N SER A 278 41.74 19.97 -6.38
CA SER A 278 41.25 19.62 -5.04
C SER A 278 39.72 19.70 -4.96
N ASP A 279 39.13 18.98 -3.97
CA ASP A 279 37.69 19.08 -3.73
C ASP A 279 37.26 20.47 -3.35
N GLN A 280 38.15 21.24 -2.69
CA GLN A 280 37.89 22.62 -2.32
C GLN A 280 37.81 23.54 -3.55
N ASP A 281 38.73 23.39 -4.53
CA ASP A 281 38.71 24.17 -5.76
C ASP A 281 37.50 23.83 -6.62
N LEU A 282 37.16 22.54 -6.72
CA LEU A 282 35.93 22.10 -7.41
C LEU A 282 34.68 22.66 -6.73
N GLY A 283 34.62 22.70 -5.39
CA GLY A 283 33.52 23.28 -4.65
C GLY A 283 33.41 24.78 -4.87
N LEU A 284 34.54 25.51 -4.95
CA LEU A 284 34.57 26.95 -5.21
C LEU A 284 34.25 27.32 -6.66
N SER A 285 34.40 26.38 -7.58
CA SER A 285 34.04 26.58 -8.99
C SER A 285 32.55 26.49 -9.27
N LEU A 286 31.78 25.92 -8.30
CA LEU A 286 30.34 25.85 -8.43
C LEU A 286 29.70 27.22 -8.11
N PRO A 287 28.62 27.61 -8.80
CA PRO A 287 27.82 28.75 -8.42
C PRO A 287 27.29 28.62 -6.98
N PRO A 288 27.04 29.72 -6.25
CA PRO A 288 26.70 29.72 -4.80
C PRO A 288 25.47 28.90 -4.44
N GLN A 289 24.54 28.67 -5.38
CA GLN A 289 23.36 27.85 -5.20
C GLN A 289 23.66 26.35 -5.20
N PHE A 290 24.85 25.92 -5.63
CA PHE A 290 25.25 24.52 -5.66
C PHE A 290 26.29 24.20 -4.60
N ARG A 291 26.28 22.98 -4.13
CA ARG A 291 27.23 22.43 -3.17
C ARG A 291 27.77 21.10 -3.64
N LEU A 292 29.09 20.95 -3.61
CA LEU A 292 29.76 19.71 -3.92
C LEU A 292 29.33 18.61 -2.94
N ASN A 293 28.94 17.44 -3.46
CA ASN A 293 28.52 16.27 -2.69
C ASN A 293 29.60 15.19 -2.68
N GLU A 294 30.13 14.80 -3.85
CA GLU A 294 31.10 13.73 -3.98
C GLU A 294 32.01 13.97 -5.20
N VAL A 295 33.28 13.52 -5.11
CA VAL A 295 34.24 13.53 -6.20
C VAL A 295 34.79 12.13 -6.41
N GLU A 296 34.51 11.54 -7.57
CA GLU A 296 35.11 10.28 -7.99
C GLU A 296 36.49 10.57 -8.60
N ARG A 297 37.50 9.76 -8.20
CA ARG A 297 38.88 9.92 -8.68
C ARG A 297 39.44 8.59 -9.18
N GLU A 298 40.12 8.66 -10.33
CA GLU A 298 40.88 7.54 -10.85
C GLU A 298 42.37 7.93 -10.93
N ALA A 299 43.23 7.13 -10.34
CA ALA A 299 44.68 7.43 -10.26
C ALA A 299 45.01 8.83 -9.72
N GLY A 300 44.16 9.37 -8.81
CA GLY A 300 44.31 10.71 -8.25
C GLY A 300 43.71 11.85 -9.07
N LEU A 301 43.28 11.60 -10.30
CA LEU A 301 42.61 12.58 -11.16
C LEU A 301 41.10 12.55 -10.88
N ALA A 302 40.47 13.71 -10.74
CA ALA A 302 39.03 13.84 -10.66
C ALA A 302 38.42 13.49 -12.04
N THR A 303 37.58 12.45 -12.05
CA THR A 303 36.91 11.97 -13.26
C THR A 303 35.46 12.35 -13.32
N ARG A 304 34.76 12.35 -12.13
CA ARG A 304 33.37 12.70 -12.05
C ARG A 304 33.09 13.46 -10.77
N ILE A 305 32.19 14.42 -10.83
CA ILE A 305 31.69 15.12 -9.65
C ILE A 305 30.20 14.93 -9.51
N GLN A 306 29.75 14.90 -8.27
CA GLN A 306 28.36 14.99 -7.89
C GLN A 306 28.16 16.25 -7.05
N PHE A 307 27.13 17.01 -7.37
CA PHE A 307 26.75 18.19 -6.60
C PHE A 307 25.24 18.27 -6.48
N ILE A 308 24.77 18.99 -5.48
CA ILE A 308 23.36 19.22 -5.19
C ILE A 308 23.08 20.70 -5.19
N GLU A 309 21.90 21.10 -5.63
CA GLU A 309 21.42 22.46 -5.47
C GLU A 309 20.96 22.64 -4.01
N ALA A 310 21.33 23.79 -3.42
CA ALA A 310 20.79 24.16 -2.12
C ALA A 310 19.28 24.38 -2.28
N LEU A 311 18.52 23.46 -1.74
CA LEU A 311 17.05 23.59 -1.75
C LEU A 311 16.62 24.87 -1.03
N PRO A 312 15.49 25.47 -1.41
CA PRO A 312 14.85 26.49 -0.59
C PRO A 312 14.69 25.93 0.84
N VAL A 313 14.76 26.83 1.82
CA VAL A 313 14.80 26.48 3.26
C VAL A 313 13.68 25.56 3.71
N ILE A 314 12.60 25.47 2.93
CA ILE A 314 11.56 24.46 3.06
C ILE A 314 11.64 23.52 1.87
N PRO A 315 11.85 22.23 2.13
CA PRO A 315 11.72 21.22 1.09
C PRO A 315 10.30 21.22 0.56
N GLU A 316 10.17 21.03 -0.73
CA GLU A 316 8.88 20.94 -1.40
C GLU A 316 8.05 19.79 -0.83
N VAL A 317 6.92 20.12 -0.18
CA VAL A 317 6.02 19.14 0.42
C VAL A 317 5.12 18.54 -0.64
N LEU A 318 5.30 17.24 -0.87
CA LEU A 318 4.51 16.47 -1.83
C LEU A 318 3.23 15.92 -1.22
N SER A 319 3.28 15.53 0.05
CA SER A 319 2.12 15.06 0.81
C SER A 319 2.39 15.15 2.32
N VAL A 320 1.32 15.28 3.08
CA VAL A 320 1.34 15.25 4.54
C VAL A 320 0.57 14.03 5.03
N SER A 321 1.02 13.41 6.11
CA SER A 321 0.37 12.20 6.63
C SER A 321 0.46 12.09 8.15
N ASN A 322 -0.41 11.28 8.74
CA ASN A 322 -0.40 11.01 10.18
C ASN A 322 0.75 10.04 10.52
N PRO A 323 1.63 10.36 11.50
CA PRO A 323 2.72 9.50 11.94
C PRO A 323 2.23 8.20 12.58
N LYS A 324 1.08 8.22 13.25
CA LYS A 324 0.51 7.10 14.02
C LYS A 324 -0.46 6.21 13.22
N GLY A 325 -0.41 6.26 11.89
CA GLY A 325 -1.24 5.43 11.03
C GLY A 325 -2.36 6.22 10.34
N LYS A 326 -3.62 5.88 10.57
CA LYS A 326 -4.75 6.54 9.92
C LYS A 326 -5.40 7.56 10.87
N PHE A 327 -5.89 8.66 10.31
CA PHE A 327 -6.77 9.58 11.05
C PHE A 327 -8.01 8.83 11.52
N LYS A 328 -8.47 9.17 12.71
CA LYS A 328 -9.76 8.64 13.22
C LYS A 328 -10.90 9.32 12.47
N ILE A 329 -11.92 8.55 12.17
CA ILE A 329 -13.14 9.08 11.55
C ILE A 329 -13.78 10.08 12.53
N GLY A 330 -14.11 11.27 12.04
CA GLY A 330 -14.73 12.32 12.84
C GLY A 330 -13.76 13.11 13.74
N ASP A 331 -12.44 12.88 13.65
CA ASP A 331 -11.42 13.62 14.44
C ASP A 331 -10.91 14.82 13.60
N PRO A 332 -11.42 16.05 13.83
CA PRO A 332 -11.06 17.21 13.03
C PRO A 332 -9.62 17.64 13.27
N TYR A 333 -9.00 18.23 12.26
CA TYR A 333 -7.69 18.87 12.35
C TYR A 333 -7.71 20.24 11.68
N GLU A 334 -6.97 21.19 12.26
CA GLU A 334 -6.81 22.53 11.73
C GLU A 334 -5.57 22.62 10.84
N VAL A 335 -5.71 23.27 9.71
CA VAL A 335 -4.65 23.52 8.73
C VAL A 335 -4.64 24.99 8.36
N THR A 336 -3.46 25.60 8.30
CA THR A 336 -3.26 26.89 7.65
C THR A 336 -2.45 26.69 6.37
N SER A 337 -2.95 27.23 5.28
CA SER A 337 -2.27 27.16 3.97
C SER A 337 -2.07 28.56 3.39
N ALA A 338 -0.95 28.73 2.67
CA ALA A 338 -0.65 29.94 1.94
C ALA A 338 -1.17 29.83 0.50
N ILE A 339 -2.17 30.62 0.17
CA ILE A 339 -2.88 30.62 -1.10
C ILE A 339 -2.34 31.74 -1.99
N SER A 340 -2.05 31.46 -3.27
CA SER A 340 -1.56 32.46 -4.22
C SER A 340 -2.69 33.41 -4.64
N LEU A 341 -2.38 34.70 -4.65
CA LEU A 341 -3.20 35.79 -5.20
C LEU A 341 -2.68 36.28 -6.56
N ALA A 342 -1.63 35.65 -7.11
CA ALA A 342 -1.02 36.07 -8.37
C ALA A 342 -2.03 36.00 -9.51
N GLY A 343 -2.30 37.13 -10.13
CA GLY A 343 -3.18 37.25 -11.29
C GLY A 343 -2.47 37.00 -12.61
N PRO A 344 -3.22 37.01 -13.72
CA PRO A 344 -2.68 36.78 -15.06
C PRO A 344 -1.52 37.72 -15.46
N ASP A 345 -1.54 38.97 -15.03
CA ASP A 345 -0.56 39.97 -15.45
C ASP A 345 0.76 39.76 -14.70
N GLU A 346 0.73 39.43 -13.41
CA GLU A 346 1.91 39.06 -12.62
C GLU A 346 2.54 37.78 -13.15
N LEU A 347 1.73 36.77 -13.48
CA LEU A 347 2.23 35.49 -13.99
C LEU A 347 2.81 35.60 -15.41
N ARG A 348 2.32 36.52 -16.26
CA ARG A 348 2.92 36.84 -17.55
C ARG A 348 4.26 37.54 -17.40
N ALA A 349 4.40 38.35 -16.35
CA ALA A 349 5.65 39.04 -16.06
C ALA A 349 6.71 38.17 -15.37
N ALA A 350 6.34 36.96 -14.94
CA ALA A 350 7.27 36.02 -14.32
C ALA A 350 8.40 35.63 -15.27
N SER A 351 9.60 35.45 -14.72
CA SER A 351 10.76 34.96 -15.47
C SER A 351 10.49 33.54 -16.03
N SER A 352 11.16 33.24 -17.15
CA SER A 352 11.26 31.87 -17.69
C SER A 352 12.57 31.17 -17.28
N GLU A 353 13.37 31.78 -16.41
CA GLU A 353 14.57 31.18 -15.84
C GLU A 353 14.20 30.36 -14.60
N TYR A 354 14.22 29.05 -14.75
CA TYR A 354 13.82 28.13 -13.68
C TYR A 354 15.05 27.67 -12.89
N PRO A 355 14.93 27.52 -11.55
CA PRO A 355 15.94 26.85 -10.74
C PRO A 355 16.27 25.46 -11.29
N ALA A 356 17.52 25.01 -11.14
CA ALA A 356 17.98 23.73 -11.69
C ALA A 356 17.17 22.55 -11.16
N TRP A 357 16.80 22.56 -9.86
CA TRP A 357 15.97 21.52 -9.25
C TRP A 357 14.56 21.44 -9.85
N VAL A 358 14.02 22.57 -10.33
CA VAL A 358 12.72 22.61 -11.02
C VAL A 358 12.85 22.04 -12.41
N SER A 359 13.85 22.49 -13.17
CA SER A 359 14.09 22.08 -14.55
C SER A 359 14.38 20.58 -14.66
N GLU A 360 15.29 20.07 -13.83
CA GLU A 360 15.67 18.66 -13.80
C GLU A 360 14.46 17.74 -13.55
N ARG A 361 13.61 18.13 -12.65
CA ARG A 361 12.53 17.26 -12.16
C ARG A 361 11.22 17.44 -12.90
N TYR A 362 10.85 18.67 -13.18
CA TYR A 362 9.52 19.01 -13.67
C TYR A 362 9.46 19.33 -15.18
N LEU A 363 10.59 19.19 -15.87
CA LEU A 363 10.67 19.06 -17.33
C LEU A 363 10.94 17.62 -17.78
N GLN A 364 11.10 16.68 -16.86
CA GLN A 364 11.36 15.27 -17.16
C GLN A 364 10.23 14.65 -17.98
N LEU A 365 10.62 13.95 -19.05
CA LEU A 365 9.73 13.20 -19.93
C LEU A 365 10.44 11.90 -20.36
N PRO A 366 9.69 10.81 -20.60
CA PRO A 366 10.28 9.57 -21.10
C PRO A 366 10.90 9.79 -22.48
N GLN A 367 12.03 9.10 -22.75
CA GLN A 367 12.75 9.21 -24.01
C GLN A 367 11.92 8.70 -25.20
N ASP A 368 11.04 7.76 -24.97
CA ASP A 368 10.16 7.14 -25.96
C ASP A 368 8.79 7.85 -26.10
N LEU A 369 8.64 9.08 -25.53
CA LEU A 369 7.44 9.87 -25.73
C LEU A 369 7.18 10.10 -27.22
N PRO A 370 6.00 9.72 -27.76
CA PRO A 370 5.69 9.83 -29.19
C PRO A 370 5.85 11.25 -29.73
N LEU A 371 6.52 11.39 -30.88
CA LEU A 371 6.77 12.70 -31.50
C LEU A 371 5.51 13.51 -31.78
N ARG A 372 4.37 12.83 -32.05
CA ARG A 372 3.11 13.53 -32.30
C ARG A 372 2.57 14.26 -31.06
N VAL A 373 2.92 13.83 -29.84
CA VAL A 373 2.58 14.54 -28.60
C VAL A 373 3.36 15.86 -28.55
N ARG A 374 4.66 15.83 -28.86
CA ARG A 374 5.50 17.03 -28.92
C ARG A 374 4.98 17.99 -30.00
N SER A 375 4.78 17.49 -31.23
CA SER A 375 4.24 18.28 -32.31
C SER A 375 2.89 18.91 -32.01
N LEU A 376 2.02 18.25 -31.27
CA LEU A 376 0.75 18.82 -30.83
C LEU A 376 0.99 20.01 -29.90
N ALA A 377 1.86 19.87 -28.91
CA ALA A 377 2.18 20.95 -28.00
C ALA A 377 2.74 22.19 -28.75
N ASP A 378 3.72 21.97 -29.65
CA ASP A 378 4.28 23.02 -30.48
C ASP A 378 3.21 23.72 -31.34
N ASN A 379 2.28 22.96 -31.90
CA ASN A 379 1.19 23.53 -32.72
C ASN A 379 0.19 24.33 -31.87
N VAL A 380 -0.10 23.91 -30.64
CA VAL A 380 -1.04 24.59 -29.75
C VAL A 380 -0.46 25.90 -29.24
N VAL A 381 0.83 25.91 -28.86
CA VAL A 381 1.46 27.12 -28.33
C VAL A 381 1.94 28.06 -29.43
N GLY A 382 2.27 27.53 -30.61
CA GLY A 382 2.75 28.35 -31.75
C GLY A 382 3.93 29.26 -31.38
N SER A 383 3.75 30.56 -31.57
CA SER A 383 4.75 31.60 -31.27
C SER A 383 4.58 32.25 -29.89
N ILE A 384 3.78 31.65 -28.98
CA ILE A 384 3.57 32.18 -27.63
C ILE A 384 4.87 32.02 -26.84
N GLU A 385 5.40 33.11 -26.28
CA GLU A 385 6.61 33.10 -25.46
C GLU A 385 6.32 32.95 -23.98
N SER A 386 5.28 33.65 -23.44
CA SER A 386 4.96 33.65 -22.02
C SER A 386 4.60 32.26 -21.51
N PRO A 387 5.23 31.74 -20.44
CA PRO A 387 4.87 30.48 -19.82
C PRO A 387 3.40 30.41 -19.38
N TYR A 388 2.84 31.52 -18.87
CA TYR A 388 1.45 31.63 -18.48
C TYR A 388 0.50 31.47 -19.68
N ASP A 389 0.79 32.17 -20.75
CA ASP A 389 -0.07 32.10 -21.94
C ASP A 389 0.07 30.75 -22.68
N LYS A 390 1.23 30.10 -22.64
CA LYS A 390 1.41 28.69 -23.07
C LYS A 390 0.49 27.77 -22.26
N ALA A 391 0.51 27.93 -20.92
CA ALA A 391 -0.34 27.12 -20.02
C ALA A 391 -1.82 27.34 -20.33
N LYS A 392 -2.28 28.57 -20.52
CA LYS A 392 -3.66 28.90 -20.87
C LYS A 392 -4.04 28.39 -22.26
N ALA A 393 -3.13 28.43 -23.24
CA ALA A 393 -3.41 27.89 -24.57
C ALA A 393 -3.64 26.37 -24.54
N ILE A 394 -2.79 25.62 -23.81
CA ILE A 394 -2.93 24.17 -23.67
C ILE A 394 -4.17 23.82 -22.84
N GLU A 395 -4.43 24.52 -21.74
CA GLU A 395 -5.63 24.37 -20.94
C GLU A 395 -6.89 24.52 -21.79
N ASN A 396 -7.03 25.64 -22.53
CA ASN A 396 -8.17 25.92 -23.38
C ASN A 396 -8.31 24.90 -24.53
N TYR A 397 -7.18 24.47 -25.10
CA TYR A 397 -7.17 23.44 -26.13
C TYR A 397 -7.76 22.13 -25.63
N LEU A 398 -7.33 21.67 -24.46
CA LEU A 398 -7.84 20.41 -23.88
C LEU A 398 -9.33 20.53 -23.54
N ARG A 399 -9.72 21.61 -22.89
CA ARG A 399 -11.14 21.87 -22.50
C ARG A 399 -12.06 21.94 -23.71
N GLY A 400 -11.60 22.48 -24.85
CA GLY A 400 -12.41 22.68 -26.03
C GLY A 400 -12.47 21.51 -27.01
N ASN A 401 -11.51 20.57 -26.94
CA ASN A 401 -11.39 19.51 -27.93
C ASN A 401 -11.67 18.10 -27.43
N TYR A 402 -11.78 17.90 -26.11
CA TYR A 402 -11.95 16.58 -25.51
C TYR A 402 -13.13 16.60 -24.53
N PRO A 403 -14.14 15.74 -24.72
CA PRO A 403 -15.25 15.61 -23.78
C PRO A 403 -14.84 14.84 -22.51
N TYR A 404 -15.50 15.17 -21.40
CA TYR A 404 -15.35 14.44 -20.14
C TYR A 404 -16.11 13.12 -20.18
N ASN A 405 -15.42 12.03 -19.85
CA ASN A 405 -16.05 10.71 -19.74
C ASN A 405 -15.33 9.86 -18.69
N LEU A 406 -16.08 9.35 -17.70
CA LEU A 406 -15.59 8.44 -16.67
C LEU A 406 -15.43 7.00 -17.16
N ARG A 407 -16.08 6.66 -18.28
CA ARG A 407 -16.16 5.30 -18.83
C ARG A 407 -15.32 5.17 -20.09
N VAL A 408 -14.02 4.99 -19.91
CA VAL A 408 -13.05 4.89 -21.01
C VAL A 408 -12.32 3.55 -20.99
N GLU A 409 -11.78 3.14 -22.13
CA GLU A 409 -10.92 1.97 -22.20
C GLU A 409 -9.50 2.30 -21.66
N PRO A 410 -8.88 1.37 -20.90
CA PRO A 410 -7.53 1.60 -20.42
C PRO A 410 -6.53 1.61 -21.57
N PRO A 411 -5.42 2.36 -21.47
CA PRO A 411 -4.33 2.30 -22.42
C PRO A 411 -3.80 0.87 -22.53
N ALA A 412 -3.45 0.43 -23.75
CA ALA A 412 -2.79 -0.85 -23.94
C ALA A 412 -1.40 -0.82 -23.25
N PHE A 413 -0.95 -1.98 -22.77
CA PHE A 413 0.28 -2.11 -21.96
C PHE A 413 1.54 -1.47 -22.59
N ASN A 414 1.63 -1.46 -23.92
CA ASN A 414 2.77 -0.94 -24.68
C ASN A 414 2.54 0.46 -25.26
N LYS A 415 1.50 1.18 -24.82
CA LYS A 415 1.18 2.52 -25.31
C LYS A 415 1.43 3.56 -24.22
N ASP A 416 1.86 4.73 -24.63
CA ASP A 416 1.88 5.90 -23.78
C ASP A 416 0.45 6.35 -23.49
N GLY A 417 0.15 6.65 -22.21
CA GLY A 417 -1.20 6.96 -21.78
C GLY A 417 -1.70 8.32 -22.26
N VAL A 418 -0.84 9.31 -22.33
CA VAL A 418 -1.16 10.64 -22.86
C VAL A 418 -1.36 10.60 -24.37
N ASP A 419 -0.49 9.88 -25.08
CA ASP A 419 -0.66 9.65 -26.52
C ASP A 419 -1.98 8.91 -26.80
N HIS A 420 -2.30 7.90 -25.99
CA HIS A 420 -3.55 7.16 -26.12
C HIS A 420 -4.78 8.04 -25.91
N PHE A 421 -4.77 8.89 -24.88
CA PHE A 421 -5.85 9.85 -24.64
C PHE A 421 -6.01 10.83 -25.78
N LEU A 422 -4.93 11.53 -26.18
CA LEU A 422 -4.98 12.62 -27.14
C LEU A 422 -5.39 12.17 -28.55
N PHE A 423 -4.98 10.96 -28.97
CA PHE A 423 -5.12 10.55 -30.37
C PHE A 423 -6.03 9.32 -30.58
N THR A 424 -6.31 8.56 -29.54
CA THR A 424 -7.10 7.31 -29.67
C THR A 424 -8.43 7.41 -28.95
N LEU A 425 -8.43 7.66 -27.64
CA LEU A 425 -9.68 7.78 -26.85
C LEU A 425 -10.41 9.07 -27.20
N LYS A 426 -9.73 10.18 -27.16
CA LYS A 426 -10.24 11.55 -27.37
C LYS A 426 -11.33 11.97 -26.38
N GLU A 427 -11.46 11.27 -25.26
CA GLU A 427 -12.36 11.51 -24.14
C GLU A 427 -11.72 10.92 -22.87
N GLY A 428 -12.04 11.46 -21.70
CA GLY A 428 -11.47 10.99 -20.47
C GLY A 428 -11.92 11.76 -19.24
N TYR A 429 -11.26 11.53 -18.13
CA TYR A 429 -11.54 12.19 -16.87
C TYR A 429 -10.26 12.91 -16.34
N SER A 430 -10.39 13.60 -15.23
CA SER A 430 -9.40 14.59 -14.75
C SER A 430 -7.93 14.12 -14.78
N GLU A 431 -7.63 12.84 -14.47
CA GLU A 431 -6.25 12.34 -14.54
C GLU A 431 -5.70 12.31 -15.97
N TYR A 432 -6.54 12.08 -16.99
CA TYR A 432 -6.11 12.14 -18.38
C TYR A 432 -5.87 13.58 -18.83
N PHE A 433 -6.75 14.50 -18.43
CA PHE A 433 -6.62 15.93 -18.75
C PHE A 433 -5.40 16.53 -18.06
N GLY A 434 -5.27 16.33 -16.73
CA GLY A 434 -4.13 16.83 -15.96
C GLY A 434 -2.79 16.23 -16.41
N SER A 435 -2.77 14.93 -16.73
CA SER A 435 -1.58 14.28 -17.27
C SER A 435 -1.18 14.87 -18.62
N SER A 436 -2.15 15.05 -19.52
CA SER A 436 -1.89 15.57 -20.85
C SER A 436 -1.41 17.01 -20.82
N MET A 437 -2.05 17.87 -20.02
CA MET A 437 -1.58 19.24 -19.85
C MET A 437 -0.15 19.31 -19.29
N SER A 438 0.13 18.53 -18.22
CA SER A 438 1.47 18.50 -17.64
C SER A 438 2.54 18.04 -18.64
N VAL A 439 2.25 16.98 -19.41
CA VAL A 439 3.18 16.47 -20.43
C VAL A 439 3.37 17.47 -21.57
N LEU A 440 2.29 18.05 -22.10
CA LEU A 440 2.36 19.05 -23.17
C LEU A 440 3.15 20.29 -22.72
N LEU A 441 2.96 20.79 -21.50
CA LEU A 441 3.72 21.89 -20.93
C LEU A 441 5.20 21.57 -20.84
N ARG A 442 5.55 20.39 -20.36
CA ARG A 442 6.95 19.96 -20.27
C ARG A 442 7.64 19.88 -21.65
N THR A 443 6.91 19.49 -22.69
CA THR A 443 7.47 19.45 -24.05
C THR A 443 7.84 20.82 -24.59
N VAL A 444 7.17 21.89 -24.13
CA VAL A 444 7.42 23.27 -24.53
C VAL A 444 8.21 24.07 -23.49
N GLY A 445 8.91 23.36 -22.60
CA GLY A 445 9.85 23.94 -21.64
C GLY A 445 9.19 24.61 -20.42
N VAL A 446 7.91 24.32 -20.11
CA VAL A 446 7.22 24.87 -18.96
C VAL A 446 7.09 23.80 -17.86
N PRO A 447 7.75 23.99 -16.69
CA PRO A 447 7.69 23.02 -15.60
C PRO A 447 6.30 22.87 -15.04
N ALA A 448 5.82 21.63 -15.02
CA ALA A 448 4.48 21.30 -14.55
C ALA A 448 4.47 19.98 -13.79
N ARG A 449 3.53 19.82 -12.85
CA ARG A 449 3.31 18.60 -12.07
C ARG A 449 1.83 18.28 -11.94
N LEU A 450 1.53 17.02 -11.67
CA LEU A 450 0.18 16.58 -11.43
C LEU A 450 -0.13 16.63 -9.94
N ALA A 451 -1.18 17.33 -9.56
CA ALA A 451 -1.75 17.33 -8.23
C ALA A 451 -3.04 16.50 -8.21
N VAL A 452 -3.28 15.81 -7.08
CA VAL A 452 -4.48 14.99 -6.88
C VAL A 452 -5.07 15.22 -5.49
N GLY A 453 -6.38 15.07 -5.41
CA GLY A 453 -7.13 15.29 -4.19
C GLY A 453 -8.62 15.35 -4.46
N TYR A 454 -9.29 16.34 -3.91
CA TYR A 454 -10.71 16.60 -4.12
C TYR A 454 -10.90 18.06 -4.54
N THR A 455 -11.96 18.30 -5.34
CA THR A 455 -12.49 19.65 -5.56
C THR A 455 -13.12 20.18 -4.26
N THR A 456 -13.63 21.41 -4.28
CA THR A 456 -14.19 22.09 -3.11
C THR A 456 -15.25 21.27 -2.38
N GLY A 457 -16.09 20.54 -3.11
CA GLY A 457 -17.26 19.86 -2.57
C GLY A 457 -18.51 20.75 -2.61
N ASP A 458 -19.62 20.22 -2.10
CA ASP A 458 -20.92 20.91 -2.07
C ASP A 458 -21.05 21.75 -0.79
N ARG A 459 -21.39 23.03 -0.91
CA ARG A 459 -21.61 23.91 0.24
C ARG A 459 -22.86 23.48 1.01
N ILE A 460 -22.79 23.40 2.34
CA ILE A 460 -23.93 23.01 3.19
C ILE A 460 -24.71 24.24 3.62
N GLY A 461 -25.80 24.54 2.93
CA GLY A 461 -26.64 25.72 3.21
C GLY A 461 -25.86 27.02 3.10
N ASP A 462 -26.12 27.97 4.02
CA ASP A 462 -25.41 29.25 4.08
C ASP A 462 -24.15 29.22 4.96
N GLN A 463 -23.68 28.03 5.34
CA GLN A 463 -22.50 27.86 6.18
C GLN A 463 -21.24 27.75 5.32
N ASP A 464 -20.10 28.14 5.87
CA ASP A 464 -18.79 27.98 5.24
C ASP A 464 -18.26 26.53 5.38
N VAL A 465 -19.17 25.55 5.34
CA VAL A 465 -18.87 24.13 5.44
C VAL A 465 -19.16 23.44 4.11
N PHE A 466 -18.19 22.68 3.63
CA PHE A 466 -18.25 21.94 2.37
C PHE A 466 -18.28 20.45 2.64
N ALA A 467 -19.29 19.77 2.07
CA ALA A 467 -19.41 18.31 2.04
C ALA A 467 -18.67 17.75 0.82
N VAL A 468 -17.57 17.10 1.05
CA VAL A 468 -16.77 16.49 -0.03
C VAL A 468 -17.11 15.00 -0.11
N THR A 469 -17.50 14.56 -1.30
CA THR A 469 -17.80 13.15 -1.60
C THR A 469 -16.71 12.51 -2.44
N ASP A 470 -16.71 11.19 -2.54
CA ASP A 470 -15.78 10.44 -3.41
C ASP A 470 -15.87 10.87 -4.88
N SER A 471 -17.06 11.33 -5.34
CA SER A 471 -17.26 11.88 -6.69
C SER A 471 -16.51 13.19 -6.94
N HIS A 472 -16.14 13.92 -5.89
CA HIS A 472 -15.31 15.12 -5.98
C HIS A 472 -13.81 14.81 -6.10
N SER A 473 -13.40 13.50 -6.18
CA SER A 473 -12.02 13.17 -6.39
C SER A 473 -11.53 13.64 -7.75
N HIS A 474 -10.39 14.34 -7.75
CA HIS A 474 -9.96 15.15 -8.88
C HIS A 474 -8.44 15.16 -9.05
N ALA A 475 -8.01 15.47 -10.28
CA ALA A 475 -6.62 15.71 -10.62
C ALA A 475 -6.53 17.02 -11.42
N TRP A 476 -5.58 17.88 -11.05
CA TRP A 476 -5.30 19.14 -11.72
C TRP A 476 -3.82 19.33 -11.96
N VAL A 477 -3.44 20.41 -12.61
CA VAL A 477 -2.05 20.72 -12.92
C VAL A 477 -1.56 21.86 -12.05
N GLU A 478 -0.36 21.75 -11.53
CA GLU A 478 0.36 22.87 -10.94
C GLU A 478 1.54 23.21 -11.83
N VAL A 479 1.64 24.48 -12.24
CA VAL A 479 2.70 25.05 -13.08
C VAL A 479 3.60 25.93 -12.24
N TYR A 480 4.90 25.79 -12.39
CA TYR A 480 5.87 26.58 -11.63
C TYR A 480 6.15 27.92 -12.28
N PHE A 481 6.05 29.02 -11.51
CA PHE A 481 6.45 30.37 -11.91
C PHE A 481 7.49 30.90 -10.95
N PRO A 482 8.69 31.29 -11.43
CA PRO A 482 9.73 31.86 -10.60
C PRO A 482 9.22 33.10 -9.83
N GLY A 483 9.44 33.13 -8.52
CA GLY A 483 8.94 34.18 -7.63
C GLY A 483 7.51 33.98 -7.10
N PHE A 484 6.71 33.08 -7.69
CA PHE A 484 5.33 32.80 -7.30
C PHE A 484 5.13 31.34 -6.86
N GLY A 485 6.06 30.44 -7.22
CA GLY A 485 5.97 29.01 -6.91
C GLY A 485 4.95 28.28 -7.80
N TRP A 486 4.26 27.31 -7.23
CA TRP A 486 3.28 26.48 -7.93
C TRP A 486 1.91 27.17 -8.00
N ILE A 487 1.36 27.25 -9.20
CA ILE A 487 0.08 27.87 -9.53
C ILE A 487 -0.83 26.82 -10.17
N PRO A 488 -2.07 26.63 -9.69
CA PRO A 488 -2.98 25.62 -10.22
C PRO A 488 -3.61 26.04 -11.56
N PHE A 489 -3.81 25.03 -12.44
CA PHE A 489 -4.53 25.13 -13.72
C PHE A 489 -5.51 23.97 -13.84
N GLU A 490 -6.65 24.20 -14.52
CA GLU A 490 -7.73 23.23 -14.63
C GLU A 490 -8.05 22.89 -16.09
N PRO A 491 -7.46 21.84 -16.67
CA PRO A 491 -7.71 21.46 -18.04
C PRO A 491 -8.99 20.66 -18.27
N THR A 492 -9.71 20.29 -17.20
CA THR A 492 -10.90 19.44 -17.29
C THR A 492 -12.13 20.25 -17.71
N PRO A 493 -12.86 19.86 -18.76
CA PRO A 493 -14.08 20.53 -19.13
C PRO A 493 -15.18 20.36 -18.06
N GLY A 494 -15.92 21.42 -17.80
CA GLY A 494 -16.97 21.43 -16.77
C GLY A 494 -16.49 21.79 -15.38
N GLU A 495 -15.21 21.61 -15.08
CA GLU A 495 -14.61 22.02 -13.81
C GLU A 495 -14.03 23.44 -13.90
N ALA A 496 -13.97 24.13 -12.77
CA ALA A 496 -13.34 25.44 -12.66
C ALA A 496 -12.50 25.52 -11.38
N LEU A 497 -11.37 26.20 -11.46
CA LEU A 497 -10.62 26.54 -10.25
C LEU A 497 -11.51 27.43 -9.36
N PRO A 498 -11.44 27.25 -8.03
CA PRO A 498 -12.05 28.15 -7.10
C PRO A 498 -11.67 29.60 -7.39
N SER A 499 -12.59 30.54 -7.18
CA SER A 499 -12.31 31.96 -7.29
C SER A 499 -11.21 32.35 -6.31
N VAL A 500 -10.30 33.24 -6.74
CA VAL A 500 -9.23 33.74 -5.89
C VAL A 500 -9.84 34.38 -4.64
N TYR A 501 -9.50 33.85 -3.46
CA TYR A 501 -10.00 34.37 -2.19
C TYR A 501 -9.54 35.82 -1.98
N GLN A 502 -10.50 36.73 -1.78
CA GLN A 502 -10.23 38.11 -1.44
C GLN A 502 -10.75 38.39 -0.02
N PRO A 503 -9.88 38.57 0.97
CA PRO A 503 -10.32 38.83 2.33
C PRO A 503 -11.13 40.12 2.40
N GLY A 504 -12.35 40.04 2.96
CA GLY A 504 -13.24 41.17 3.15
C GLY A 504 -14.10 41.56 1.97
N VAL A 505 -14.07 40.83 0.88
CA VAL A 505 -15.03 40.89 -0.22
C VAL A 505 -16.03 39.75 -0.07
N GLU A 506 -17.29 40.05 0.22
CA GLU A 506 -18.33 39.02 0.15
C GLU A 506 -18.32 38.43 -1.26
N PRO A 507 -18.42 37.09 -1.42
CA PRO A 507 -18.49 36.48 -2.72
C PRO A 507 -19.61 37.14 -3.51
N LEU A 508 -19.30 37.73 -4.66
CA LEU A 508 -20.31 38.11 -5.60
C LEU A 508 -21.15 36.86 -5.89
N GLU A 509 -22.44 36.88 -5.54
CA GLU A 509 -23.34 35.84 -5.98
C GLU A 509 -23.12 35.66 -7.50
N VAL A 510 -22.40 34.60 -7.84
CA VAL A 510 -22.36 34.13 -9.21
C VAL A 510 -23.82 33.72 -9.48
N GLN A 511 -24.57 34.58 -10.16
CA GLN A 511 -25.86 34.20 -10.69
C GLN A 511 -25.63 32.85 -11.39
N GLN A 512 -26.13 31.81 -10.76
CA GLN A 512 -26.23 30.48 -11.37
C GLN A 512 -26.79 30.72 -12.77
N GLY A 513 -25.91 30.64 -13.76
CA GLY A 513 -26.31 30.67 -15.14
C GLY A 513 -27.27 29.52 -15.34
N ARG A 514 -28.54 29.86 -15.49
CA ARG A 514 -29.66 29.04 -15.95
C ARG A 514 -29.42 27.54 -15.69
N GLU A 515 -30.16 27.00 -14.73
CA GLU A 515 -30.63 25.63 -14.83
C GLU A 515 -30.98 25.41 -16.32
N ALA A 516 -30.22 24.63 -17.01
CA ALA A 516 -30.62 24.08 -18.28
C ALA A 516 -31.87 23.24 -17.93
N ASP A 517 -32.99 23.69 -18.44
CA ASP A 517 -34.26 22.98 -18.38
C ASP A 517 -34.05 21.54 -18.81
N ILE A 518 -33.89 20.65 -17.84
CA ILE A 518 -33.78 19.20 -18.07
C ILE A 518 -35.16 18.60 -18.39
N ASP A 519 -36.20 19.40 -18.28
CA ASP A 519 -37.60 19.01 -18.60
C ASP A 519 -37.95 19.01 -20.11
N SER A 520 -36.98 19.22 -21.01
CA SER A 520 -37.23 19.20 -22.46
C SER A 520 -36.37 18.23 -23.27
N LEU A 521 -35.86 17.17 -22.66
CA LEU A 521 -35.40 16.02 -23.42
C LEU A 521 -36.59 15.05 -23.52
N ASP A 522 -37.38 15.26 -24.56
CA ASP A 522 -38.43 14.34 -24.99
C ASP A 522 -37.89 12.91 -25.01
N GLU A 523 -38.62 12.03 -24.30
CA GLU A 523 -38.54 10.59 -24.38
C GLU A 523 -38.75 10.11 -25.83
N GLU A 524 -37.77 10.09 -26.67
CA GLU A 524 -37.77 9.18 -27.82
C GLU A 524 -37.23 7.83 -27.37
N CYS A 525 -38.12 7.07 -26.75
CA CYS A 525 -37.92 5.61 -26.63
C CYS A 525 -37.93 5.01 -28.02
N PHE A 526 -36.81 4.42 -28.40
CA PHE A 526 -36.68 3.63 -29.62
C PHE A 526 -37.60 2.39 -29.51
N ASP A 527 -38.64 2.37 -30.34
CA ASP A 527 -39.58 1.26 -30.48
C ASP A 527 -38.84 -0.03 -30.79
N GLY A 528 -38.87 -1.01 -29.89
CA GLY A 528 -38.41 -2.35 -30.21
C GLY A 528 -37.94 -3.29 -29.08
N LEU A 529 -37.98 -2.89 -27.80
CA LEU A 529 -37.80 -3.83 -26.70
C LEU A 529 -38.73 -3.50 -25.54
N GLU A 530 -39.69 -4.37 -25.34
CA GLU A 530 -40.61 -4.35 -24.20
C GLU A 530 -39.81 -4.41 -22.89
N ASP A 531 -40.08 -3.50 -22.04
CA ASP A 531 -39.97 -3.45 -20.58
C ASP A 531 -39.20 -2.27 -20.03
N CYS A 532 -39.81 -1.05 -20.13
CA CYS A 532 -39.41 0.09 -19.30
C CYS A 532 -40.32 0.13 -18.07
N SER A 533 -40.32 -0.92 -17.25
CA SER A 533 -40.90 -0.90 -15.92
C SER A 533 -39.80 -0.88 -14.88
N ASN A 534 -39.70 0.31 -14.23
CA ASN A 534 -39.20 0.54 -12.89
C ASN A 534 -38.15 -0.45 -12.34
N PRO A 535 -36.89 -0.08 -12.21
CA PRO A 535 -35.97 -0.90 -11.48
C PRO A 535 -36.27 -0.82 -9.98
N GLN A 536 -37.24 -1.62 -9.55
CA GLN A 536 -37.27 -2.02 -8.14
C GLN A 536 -36.00 -2.71 -7.78
N GLU A 537 -35.39 -2.16 -6.75
CA GLU A 537 -34.37 -2.71 -5.89
C GLU A 537 -34.28 -4.24 -5.91
N THR A 538 -33.34 -4.80 -6.65
CA THR A 538 -32.73 -6.06 -6.26
C THR A 538 -31.29 -5.77 -5.85
N GLY A 539 -31.18 -5.24 -4.63
CA GLY A 539 -29.94 -5.10 -3.92
C GLY A 539 -29.33 -6.47 -3.63
N SER A 540 -28.31 -6.82 -4.34
CA SER A 540 -27.27 -7.72 -3.83
C SER A 540 -26.04 -6.89 -3.47
N THR A 541 -26.19 -6.09 -2.44
CA THR A 541 -25.13 -5.40 -1.73
C THR A 541 -24.44 -6.38 -0.81
N LEU A 542 -23.28 -6.88 -1.24
CA LEU A 542 -22.22 -7.28 -0.33
C LEU A 542 -21.00 -6.38 -0.57
N GLY A 543 -21.24 -5.07 -0.46
CA GLY A 543 -20.20 -4.10 -0.17
C GLY A 543 -19.92 -4.15 1.33
N PHE A 544 -18.66 -4.03 1.74
CA PHE A 544 -18.35 -3.65 3.10
C PHE A 544 -18.83 -2.21 3.30
N ASN A 545 -20.09 -2.06 3.66
CA ASN A 545 -20.61 -0.82 4.20
C ASN A 545 -19.93 -0.60 5.54
N PHE A 546 -19.04 0.40 5.60
CA PHE A 546 -18.77 1.07 6.85
C PHE A 546 -19.96 2.00 7.07
N GLU A 547 -21.01 1.47 7.67
CA GLU A 547 -22.15 2.25 8.11
C GLU A 547 -21.69 3.27 9.14
N GLN A 548 -22.04 4.49 8.84
CA GLN A 548 -22.11 5.61 9.76
C GLN A 548 -22.98 5.24 10.96
N GLY A 549 -22.61 5.80 12.10
CA GLY A 549 -23.10 5.53 13.41
C GLY A 549 -24.62 5.57 13.59
N ASP A 550 -25.00 4.92 14.66
CA ASP A 550 -26.28 4.92 15.33
C ASP A 550 -27.48 4.24 14.62
N ASP A 551 -27.25 3.06 14.08
CA ASP A 551 -28.29 2.04 14.21
C ASP A 551 -27.67 0.73 14.71
N LYS A 552 -28.07 0.32 15.91
CA LYS A 552 -27.76 -0.96 16.52
C LYS A 552 -28.41 -2.09 15.70
N SER A 553 -27.97 -2.28 14.47
CA SER A 553 -28.35 -3.46 13.71
C SER A 553 -27.49 -4.61 14.23
N ILE A 554 -28.16 -5.49 14.96
CA ILE A 554 -27.67 -6.77 15.46
C ILE A 554 -26.99 -7.61 14.35
N ILE A 555 -27.17 -7.28 13.09
CA ILE A 555 -26.67 -7.99 11.90
C ILE A 555 -25.16 -7.75 11.66
N GLY A 556 -24.61 -6.57 11.93
CA GLY A 556 -23.18 -6.30 11.78
C GLY A 556 -22.26 -6.98 12.79
N PHE A 557 -22.82 -7.41 13.92
CA PHE A 557 -22.10 -8.09 15.00
C PHE A 557 -21.96 -9.61 14.76
N TRP A 558 -22.89 -10.21 14.03
CA TRP A 558 -22.97 -11.66 13.83
C TRP A 558 -21.76 -12.30 13.12
N PRO A 559 -21.18 -11.76 12.05
CA PRO A 559 -19.98 -12.34 11.44
C PRO A 559 -18.78 -12.37 12.38
N TRP A 560 -18.67 -11.39 13.28
CA TRP A 560 -17.63 -11.30 14.30
C TRP A 560 -17.83 -12.33 15.41
N VAL A 561 -19.07 -12.47 15.87
CA VAL A 561 -19.44 -13.48 16.86
C VAL A 561 -19.25 -14.89 16.29
N VAL A 562 -19.65 -15.12 15.05
CA VAL A 562 -19.45 -16.40 14.36
C VAL A 562 -17.97 -16.72 14.18
N SER A 563 -17.14 -15.76 13.77
CA SER A 563 -15.69 -15.94 13.63
C SER A 563 -15.00 -16.18 14.98
N MET A 564 -15.39 -15.44 16.01
CA MET A 564 -14.90 -15.64 17.37
C MET A 564 -15.33 -16.98 17.95
N LEU A 565 -16.59 -17.38 17.74
CA LEU A 565 -17.10 -18.68 18.16
C LEU A 565 -16.45 -19.83 17.38
N ALA A 566 -16.19 -19.67 16.08
CA ALA A 566 -15.45 -20.65 15.29
C ALA A 566 -13.99 -20.77 15.77
N GLY A 567 -13.34 -19.66 16.09
CA GLY A 567 -11.98 -19.64 16.68
C GLY A 567 -11.96 -20.30 18.06
N LEU A 568 -12.92 -19.98 18.94
CA LEU A 568 -13.07 -20.62 20.25
C LEU A 568 -13.40 -22.11 20.13
N ALA A 569 -14.26 -22.50 19.18
CA ALA A 569 -14.56 -23.90 18.90
C ALA A 569 -13.34 -24.66 18.37
N ALA A 570 -12.53 -24.06 17.52
CA ALA A 570 -11.27 -24.64 17.03
C ALA A 570 -10.25 -24.82 18.16
N VAL A 571 -10.05 -23.80 18.99
CA VAL A 571 -9.16 -23.85 20.17
C VAL A 571 -9.72 -24.85 21.21
N GLY A 572 -11.03 -24.81 21.49
CA GLY A 572 -11.69 -25.74 22.38
C GLY A 572 -11.64 -27.18 21.87
N GLY A 573 -11.86 -27.37 20.57
CA GLY A 573 -11.77 -28.67 19.91
C GLY A 573 -10.35 -29.25 19.92
N THR A 574 -9.35 -28.45 19.62
CA THR A 574 -7.93 -28.89 19.69
C THR A 574 -7.51 -29.19 21.13
N THR A 575 -7.91 -28.37 22.09
CA THR A 575 -7.66 -28.58 23.50
C THR A 575 -8.35 -29.85 23.98
N LEU A 576 -9.60 -30.09 23.59
CA LEU A 576 -10.37 -31.31 23.91
C LEU A 576 -9.73 -32.55 23.29
N LEU A 577 -9.25 -32.47 22.04
CA LEU A 577 -8.55 -33.56 21.37
C LEU A 577 -7.23 -33.91 22.06
N ILE A 578 -6.43 -32.91 22.45
CA ILE A 578 -5.20 -33.09 23.22
C ILE A 578 -5.54 -33.68 24.58
N TRP A 579 -6.57 -33.15 25.27
CA TRP A 579 -7.00 -33.66 26.54
C TRP A 579 -7.43 -35.13 26.44
N ARG A 580 -8.28 -35.45 25.45
CA ARG A 580 -8.81 -36.82 25.24
C ARG A 580 -7.69 -37.79 24.83
N LYS A 581 -6.74 -37.39 24.06
CA LYS A 581 -5.62 -38.21 23.54
C LYS A 581 -4.56 -38.47 24.61
N PHE A 582 -4.16 -37.46 25.38
CA PHE A 582 -3.04 -37.53 26.31
C PHE A 582 -3.40 -37.47 27.79
N LEU A 583 -4.43 -36.74 28.17
CA LEU A 583 -4.74 -36.44 29.57
C LEU A 583 -5.93 -37.21 30.12
N ALA A 584 -6.86 -37.69 29.32
CA ALA A 584 -7.97 -38.46 29.80
C ALA A 584 -7.53 -39.77 30.49
N ALA A 585 -8.30 -40.23 31.47
CA ALA A 585 -8.01 -41.51 32.15
C ALA A 585 -8.04 -42.67 31.13
N PRO A 586 -7.03 -43.55 31.12
CA PRO A 586 -6.99 -44.69 30.22
C PRO A 586 -8.02 -45.73 30.63
N LYS A 587 -8.70 -46.33 29.65
CA LYS A 587 -9.75 -47.34 29.88
C LYS A 587 -9.14 -48.73 30.12
N ASP A 588 -7.94 -49.00 29.64
CA ASP A 588 -7.27 -50.29 29.69
C ASP A 588 -5.75 -50.13 29.85
N PRO A 589 -5.02 -51.17 30.30
CA PRO A 589 -3.59 -51.13 30.53
C PRO A 589 -2.76 -50.92 29.24
N ARG A 590 -3.26 -51.38 28.09
CA ARG A 590 -2.55 -51.18 26.78
C ARG A 590 -2.58 -49.72 26.40
N THR A 591 -3.72 -49.05 26.53
CA THR A 591 -3.86 -47.62 26.27
C THR A 591 -3.04 -46.78 27.25
N ALA A 592 -2.97 -47.18 28.54
CA ALA A 592 -2.15 -46.48 29.52
C ALA A 592 -0.66 -46.57 29.18
N PHE A 593 -0.16 -47.75 28.86
CA PHE A 593 1.22 -47.98 28.48
C PHE A 593 1.58 -47.27 27.18
N ARG A 594 0.75 -47.34 26.15
CA ARG A 594 0.93 -46.63 24.86
C ARG A 594 1.01 -45.11 25.09
N ARG A 595 0.15 -44.52 25.90
CA ARG A 595 0.24 -43.09 26.21
C ARG A 595 1.52 -42.74 26.97
N LEU A 596 1.93 -43.60 27.91
CA LEU A 596 3.18 -43.43 28.65
C LEU A 596 4.39 -43.46 27.71
N THR A 597 4.48 -44.42 26.78
CA THR A 597 5.56 -44.53 25.81
C THR A 597 5.55 -43.37 24.83
N THR A 598 4.37 -42.93 24.35
CA THR A 598 4.26 -41.79 23.45
C THR A 598 4.77 -40.48 24.12
N MET A 599 4.37 -40.22 25.35
CA MET A 599 4.84 -39.04 26.09
C MET A 599 6.34 -39.15 26.45
N ALA A 600 6.80 -40.34 26.76
CA ALA A 600 8.24 -40.56 26.99
C ALA A 600 9.08 -40.37 25.72
N ASN A 601 8.59 -40.79 24.57
CA ASN A 601 9.23 -40.52 23.26
C ASN A 601 9.30 -39.02 22.96
N LEU A 602 8.18 -38.29 23.19
CA LEU A 602 8.16 -36.84 23.04
C LEU A 602 9.15 -36.12 23.98
N ALA A 603 9.46 -36.72 25.14
CA ALA A 603 10.45 -36.22 26.09
C ALA A 603 11.89 -36.78 25.85
N SER A 604 12.11 -37.49 24.75
CA SER A 604 13.39 -38.15 24.42
C SER A 604 13.90 -39.14 25.49
N VAL A 605 12.97 -39.79 26.20
CA VAL A 605 13.22 -40.85 27.21
C VAL A 605 12.40 -42.11 26.93
N GLY A 606 11.95 -42.27 25.71
CA GLY A 606 11.17 -43.42 25.27
C GLY A 606 11.94 -44.76 25.32
N PRO A 607 11.24 -45.91 25.12
CA PRO A 607 11.85 -47.22 25.06
C PRO A 607 12.80 -47.32 23.85
N SER A 608 13.95 -47.99 24.02
CA SER A 608 14.80 -48.40 22.89
C SER A 608 14.32 -49.71 22.29
N GLU A 609 14.77 -50.04 21.05
CA GLU A 609 14.26 -51.17 20.23
C GLU A 609 14.34 -52.54 20.92
N PHE A 610 15.25 -52.75 21.85
CA PHE A 610 15.45 -54.04 22.52
C PHE A 610 15.11 -54.02 24.03
N GLN A 611 14.38 -52.98 24.48
CA GLN A 611 14.02 -52.83 25.89
C GLN A 611 12.70 -53.52 26.25
N THR A 612 12.72 -54.37 27.26
CA THR A 612 11.48 -54.90 27.84
C THR A 612 10.67 -53.79 28.53
N PRO A 613 9.34 -53.94 28.67
CA PRO A 613 8.52 -52.99 29.39
C PRO A 613 8.99 -52.66 30.78
N TYR A 614 9.56 -53.64 31.52
CA TYR A 614 10.09 -53.41 32.85
C TYR A 614 11.40 -52.62 32.85
N GLN A 615 12.30 -52.91 31.89
CA GLN A 615 13.56 -52.15 31.75
C GLN A 615 13.26 -50.69 31.39
N PHE A 616 12.28 -50.42 30.46
CA PHE A 616 11.80 -49.11 30.18
C PHE A 616 11.20 -48.43 31.43
N GLY A 617 10.35 -49.14 32.18
CA GLY A 617 9.80 -48.62 33.40
C GLY A 617 10.82 -48.21 34.44
N ASN A 618 11.88 -49.05 34.67
CA ASN A 618 12.99 -48.75 35.55
C ASN A 618 13.78 -47.53 35.12
N ARG A 619 14.08 -47.39 33.82
CA ARG A 619 14.75 -46.20 33.27
C ARG A 619 13.90 -44.95 33.48
N LEU A 620 12.60 -45.04 33.23
CA LEU A 620 11.68 -43.90 33.40
C LEU A 620 11.55 -43.50 34.88
N GLN A 621 11.63 -44.43 35.80
CA GLN A 621 11.65 -44.17 37.25
C GLN A 621 12.92 -43.46 37.73
N GLN A 622 14.07 -43.63 37.04
CA GLN A 622 15.28 -42.87 37.30
C GLN A 622 15.14 -41.40 36.84
N VAL A 623 14.42 -41.18 35.74
CA VAL A 623 14.16 -39.84 35.25
C VAL A 623 13.08 -39.12 36.07
N LEU A 624 12.14 -39.87 36.64
CA LEU A 624 11.01 -39.37 37.42
C LEU A 624 10.98 -39.98 38.80
N PRO A 625 11.93 -39.71 39.70
CA PRO A 625 12.06 -40.40 40.99
C PRO A 625 10.87 -40.19 41.93
N ALA A 626 10.19 -39.05 41.83
CA ALA A 626 9.00 -38.78 42.62
C ALA A 626 7.73 -39.55 42.15
N HIS A 627 7.79 -40.25 41.01
CA HIS A 627 6.65 -40.91 40.39
C HIS A 627 6.90 -42.40 40.12
N LYS A 628 7.78 -43.04 40.90
CA LYS A 628 8.12 -44.45 40.77
C LYS A 628 6.91 -45.37 40.84
N THR A 629 6.03 -45.15 41.85
CA THR A 629 4.84 -45.96 42.06
C THR A 629 3.82 -45.88 40.91
N PRO A 630 3.43 -44.69 40.39
CA PRO A 630 2.58 -44.60 39.21
C PRO A 630 3.14 -45.29 37.96
N VAL A 631 4.45 -45.16 37.68
CA VAL A 631 5.10 -45.83 36.56
C VAL A 631 5.07 -47.35 36.72
N SER A 632 5.38 -47.89 37.93
CA SER A 632 5.36 -49.33 38.19
C SER A 632 3.96 -49.94 38.08
N ILE A 633 2.93 -49.21 38.49
CA ILE A 633 1.51 -49.64 38.33
C ILE A 633 1.14 -49.77 36.88
N ILE A 634 1.47 -48.77 36.04
CA ILE A 634 1.14 -48.78 34.61
C ILE A 634 1.88 -49.87 33.87
N VAL A 635 3.18 -50.00 34.07
CA VAL A 635 4.00 -51.01 33.45
C VAL A 635 3.63 -52.42 33.89
N GLY A 636 3.46 -52.64 35.21
CA GLY A 636 3.06 -53.94 35.77
C GLY A 636 1.65 -54.38 35.29
N SER A 637 0.70 -53.46 35.23
CA SER A 637 -0.63 -53.76 34.71
C SER A 637 -0.61 -54.09 33.19
N TYR A 638 0.25 -53.41 32.43
CA TYR A 638 0.44 -53.72 31.02
C TYR A 638 1.02 -55.12 30.81
N VAL A 639 2.09 -55.46 31.52
CA VAL A 639 2.75 -56.74 31.39
C VAL A 639 1.82 -57.90 31.80
N ARG A 640 1.10 -57.78 32.96
CA ARG A 640 0.11 -58.76 33.35
C ARG A 640 -1.02 -58.96 32.33
N ASN A 641 -1.51 -57.87 31.72
CA ASN A 641 -2.55 -57.96 30.70
C ASN A 641 -2.05 -58.52 29.36
N ARG A 642 -0.81 -58.15 28.92
CA ARG A 642 -0.27 -58.52 27.61
C ARG A 642 0.27 -59.94 27.59
N TYR A 643 0.96 -60.34 28.65
CA TYR A 643 1.68 -61.62 28.70
C TYR A 643 1.03 -62.64 29.68
N GLY A 644 0.25 -62.20 30.64
CA GLY A 644 -0.44 -63.04 31.61
C GLY A 644 -1.89 -63.42 31.27
N ASN A 645 -2.38 -63.01 30.10
CA ASN A 645 -3.73 -63.25 29.59
C ASN A 645 -4.87 -63.01 30.59
N ARG A 646 -4.65 -62.11 31.59
CA ARG A 646 -5.62 -61.78 32.64
C ARG A 646 -6.50 -60.60 32.24
N ARG A 647 -7.82 -60.75 32.38
CA ARG A 647 -8.77 -59.62 32.19
C ARG A 647 -8.60 -58.61 33.35
N THR A 648 -8.56 -57.33 33.00
CA THR A 648 -8.40 -56.23 33.98
C THR A 648 -9.65 -56.10 34.84
N THR A 649 -9.50 -56.16 36.14
CA THR A 649 -10.62 -55.98 37.11
C THR A 649 -11.01 -54.49 37.23
N ALA A 650 -12.20 -54.23 37.82
CA ALA A 650 -12.67 -52.87 38.05
C ALA A 650 -11.75 -52.08 39.01
N SER A 651 -11.18 -52.76 40.02
CA SER A 651 -10.23 -52.20 40.97
C SER A 651 -8.90 -51.83 40.31
N GLU A 652 -8.38 -52.69 39.42
CA GLU A 652 -7.16 -52.38 38.66
C GLU A 652 -7.37 -51.21 37.71
N ARG A 653 -8.54 -51.06 37.08
CA ARG A 653 -8.87 -49.90 36.25
C ARG A 653 -8.86 -48.59 37.04
N ARG A 654 -9.39 -48.59 38.27
CA ARG A 654 -9.35 -47.42 39.15
C ARG A 654 -7.93 -47.06 39.55
N LEU A 655 -7.11 -48.04 39.94
CA LEU A 655 -5.68 -47.83 40.26
C LEU A 655 -4.92 -47.28 39.09
N LEU A 656 -5.17 -47.78 37.88
CA LEU A 656 -4.52 -47.31 36.65
C LEU A 656 -4.92 -45.86 36.35
N ALA A 657 -6.19 -45.50 36.53
CA ALA A 657 -6.65 -44.14 36.33
C ALA A 657 -6.01 -43.14 37.32
N VAL A 658 -5.91 -43.52 38.60
CA VAL A 658 -5.24 -42.70 39.62
C VAL A 658 -3.75 -42.57 39.34
N ALA A 659 -3.08 -43.67 38.98
CA ALA A 659 -1.65 -43.63 38.59
C ALA A 659 -1.44 -42.70 37.41
N TRP A 660 -2.29 -42.76 36.38
CA TRP A 660 -2.22 -41.88 35.24
C TRP A 660 -2.48 -40.42 35.61
N GLN A 661 -3.48 -40.09 36.42
CA GLN A 661 -3.76 -38.75 36.87
C GLN A 661 -2.57 -38.09 37.57
N ARG A 662 -1.83 -38.84 38.39
CA ARG A 662 -0.65 -38.36 39.11
C ARG A 662 0.56 -38.15 38.20
N LEU A 663 0.65 -38.87 37.05
CA LEU A 663 1.81 -38.88 36.17
C LEU A 663 1.65 -37.92 35.00
N ARG A 664 0.43 -37.73 34.45
CA ARG A 664 0.16 -37.04 33.20
C ARG A 664 0.71 -35.62 33.10
N LEU A 665 0.49 -34.79 34.12
CA LEU A 665 0.94 -33.38 34.11
C LEU A 665 2.44 -33.27 34.21
N ARG A 666 3.08 -34.15 34.99
CA ARG A 666 4.55 -34.15 35.12
C ARG A 666 5.24 -34.63 33.86
N MET A 667 4.65 -35.58 33.16
CA MET A 667 5.14 -36.03 31.86
C MET A 667 5.04 -34.90 30.82
N LEU A 668 3.92 -34.18 30.77
CA LEU A 668 3.78 -33.02 29.92
C LEU A 668 4.82 -31.92 30.20
N TRP A 669 5.05 -31.62 31.49
CA TRP A 669 6.06 -30.64 31.90
C TRP A 669 7.47 -31.07 31.51
N THR A 670 7.78 -32.37 31.59
CA THR A 670 9.07 -32.93 31.18
C THR A 670 9.27 -32.80 29.65
N VAL A 671 8.22 -33.04 28.87
CA VAL A 671 8.22 -32.81 27.41
C VAL A 671 8.51 -31.35 27.11
N PHE A 672 7.82 -30.43 27.78
CA PHE A 672 7.98 -28.99 27.57
C PHE A 672 9.41 -28.52 27.94
N ARG A 673 9.90 -28.90 29.12
CA ARG A 673 11.23 -28.48 29.60
C ARG A 673 12.41 -28.99 28.75
N ARG A 674 12.27 -30.17 28.11
CA ARG A 674 13.32 -30.71 27.24
C ARG A 674 13.28 -30.26 25.78
N ARG A 675 12.15 -29.65 25.34
CA ARG A 675 12.06 -29.02 24.02
C ARG A 675 12.57 -27.57 24.01
N ILE A 676 12.67 -26.93 25.14
CA ILE A 676 13.15 -25.54 25.26
C ILE A 676 14.67 -25.49 25.51
N ARG A 677 15.28 -26.61 25.85
CA ARG A 677 16.73 -26.79 25.85
C ARG A 677 17.18 -27.52 24.57
#